data_d92e29c9c8d39753ff65251374041cc2
#
_entry.id   d92e29c9c8d39753ff65251374041cc2
#
_cell.length_a   1.000
_cell.length_b   1.000
_cell.length_c   1.000
_cell.angle_alpha   90.00
_cell.angle_beta   90.00
_cell.angle_gamma   90.00
#
_symmetry.space_group_name_H-M   'P 1'
#
loop_
_entity.id
_entity.type
_entity.pdbx_description
1 polymer ?
#
loop_
_entity_poly.entity_id
_entity_poly.type
_entity_poly.pdbx_seq_one_letter_code
_entity_poly.pdbx_strand_id
1 'polypeptide(L)'
;MPSSAIDELCTAAFFSEGLLQWATDTGLPYPPPQRESNIYMVPQGIKPVLQRTAVEILAWGLRNLKSYQLASVASPSLLVECGGQVVQSCVIKNAKKNPNFQECLLFMEVRLPKEDLYTPPIIVKVIDNRQFGRRPVVGQCTIRSLEEFNCDPNRDERESNDTQPDEVSLTPRDDVLIDIDDKEPLIYGQEEEFIDWWSKLYASTGERHKCGSYLEKGFDTIQVYEKELENTEAFEGLTDFCRTFKLYRGKTQDEDPSVVGEFKGAFKIYPLPDDPSVPIPPRQFHQLPAKGLQDCLVRVYIVQAFGLQPKDSNGKCDPYIKISLGKKSINDQDHYIPCTLEPVFGKLFELTCTLPLDKDLKITVYDYDLLSKDEKIGQTVIDLENRFLSKYGACCGLPQTYCISGPNQWRDQLQPSQLLQVFAQRHNHKLAVYKQNKIIFKGQEYSLSEFEDGKSPNPHLGPPDERLALYVLRKQGLVHEHVETRALYSPIQPDIEQGKIQMWVDLFPKSLGPPGPPFNITPRKAKRFYLRCIIWNTYDVILDEVSITGEKMSDIYVKGWLIGHEENKQKTDVHYRSLGGEGNFNWRLVFPFDYLPAEQVCSITKKEHFWNLDKTETKMSPNLIIQIWDNDKFSFDDYLGSIQMDLNRMPKPAKSAEKCSLDLLDESLPRFAPVSLFEQKTVKGWWPCFAEQDGKKILAGKVEMTLEIISEQEKEERPAGLGRDEPNMNPKLEEPKRPETSFLWFSSPYKTMKYILWRRFKWLIITIIIVFILLLFLGIFLYSFPEYAAMKLVKPYS
;
A
#
# COMPACT_ATOMS: atom_id res chain seq x y z
N MET A 1 -9.05 -36.76 12.73
CA MET A 1 -10.09 -37.78 12.57
C MET A 1 -10.18 -38.52 13.89
N PRO A 2 -11.35 -38.76 14.45
CA PRO A 2 -11.47 -39.44 15.74
C PRO A 2 -11.05 -40.93 15.62
N SER A 3 -10.36 -41.39 16.64
CA SER A 3 -9.80 -42.74 16.76
C SER A 3 -10.81 -43.89 16.61
N SER A 4 -12.08 -43.61 16.67
CA SER A 4 -13.16 -44.60 16.56
C SER A 4 -13.33 -45.21 15.14
N ALA A 5 -12.95 -44.50 14.09
CA ALA A 5 -13.11 -44.99 12.71
C ALA A 5 -12.02 -45.97 12.29
N ILE A 6 -10.86 -45.94 12.97
CA ILE A 6 -9.74 -46.86 12.70
C ILE A 6 -9.99 -48.21 13.41
N ASP A 7 -10.61 -48.18 14.60
CA ASP A 7 -10.96 -49.40 15.32
C ASP A 7 -12.09 -50.16 14.65
N GLU A 8 -13.06 -49.51 13.98
CA GLU A 8 -14.12 -50.20 13.23
C GLU A 8 -13.60 -50.83 11.91
N LEU A 9 -12.63 -50.19 11.25
CA LEU A 9 -11.99 -50.73 10.06
C LEU A 9 -11.09 -51.95 10.39
N CYS A 10 -10.41 -51.93 11.52
CA CYS A 10 -9.61 -53.05 11.97
C CYS A 10 -10.50 -54.26 12.39
N THR A 11 -11.64 -54.00 13.04
CA THR A 11 -12.56 -55.08 13.44
C THR A 11 -13.31 -55.70 12.26
N ALA A 12 -13.65 -54.95 11.22
CA ALA A 12 -14.31 -55.48 10.02
C ALA A 12 -13.40 -56.32 9.13
N ALA A 13 -12.07 -56.10 9.18
CA ALA A 13 -11.07 -56.85 8.41
C ALA A 13 -10.76 -58.24 8.99
N PHE A 14 -11.13 -58.48 10.24
CA PHE A 14 -10.83 -59.75 10.96
C PHE A 14 -11.86 -60.87 10.76
N PHE A 15 -12.95 -60.64 10.03
CA PHE A 15 -14.02 -61.61 9.86
C PHE A 15 -14.15 -62.26 8.45
N SER A 16 -13.14 -62.18 7.60
CA SER A 16 -13.15 -63.02 6.38
C SER A 16 -12.29 -64.28 6.62
N GLU A 17 -12.88 -65.47 6.40
CA GLU A 17 -12.18 -66.74 6.53
C GLU A 17 -10.83 -66.79 5.76
N GLY A 18 -10.65 -66.04 4.71
CA GLY A 18 -9.41 -65.96 3.94
C GLY A 18 -8.23 -65.28 4.66
N LEU A 19 -8.50 -64.33 5.59
CA LEU A 19 -7.46 -63.67 6.39
C LEU A 19 -6.99 -64.55 7.56
N LEU A 20 -7.84 -65.40 8.10
CA LEU A 20 -7.49 -66.39 9.14
C LEU A 20 -6.51 -67.42 8.61
N GLN A 21 -6.67 -67.88 7.35
CA GLN A 21 -5.77 -68.83 6.71
C GLN A 21 -4.38 -68.22 6.43
N TRP A 22 -4.33 -66.95 6.12
CA TRP A 22 -3.05 -66.20 5.93
C TRP A 22 -2.31 -65.99 7.24
N ALA A 23 -3.01 -65.82 8.35
CA ALA A 23 -2.36 -65.60 9.65
C ALA A 23 -1.71 -66.93 10.19
N THR A 24 -2.21 -68.07 9.78
CA THR A 24 -1.62 -69.40 10.17
C THR A 24 -0.36 -69.70 9.39
N ASP A 25 -0.20 -69.24 8.14
CA ASP A 25 0.97 -69.46 7.29
C ASP A 25 2.17 -68.52 7.61
N THR A 26 1.97 -67.51 8.38
CA THR A 26 3.02 -66.56 8.72
C THR A 26 3.85 -66.98 9.92
N GLY A 27 3.55 -68.11 10.60
CA GLY A 27 4.26 -68.58 11.80
C GLY A 27 4.13 -67.65 13.03
N LEU A 28 3.19 -66.74 12.99
CA LEU A 28 2.91 -65.85 14.12
C LEU A 28 1.94 -66.54 15.11
N PRO A 29 2.08 -66.39 16.41
CA PRO A 29 1.18 -66.95 17.40
C PRO A 29 -0.24 -66.37 17.29
N TYR A 30 -1.25 -67.27 17.24
CA TYR A 30 -2.65 -66.87 17.22
C TYR A 30 -3.37 -67.40 18.52
N PRO A 31 -4.07 -66.53 19.29
CA PRO A 31 -4.23 -65.10 19.12
C PRO A 31 -2.90 -64.35 19.38
N PRO A 32 -2.69 -63.20 18.73
CA PRO A 32 -1.45 -62.44 18.94
C PRO A 32 -1.31 -62.09 20.43
N PRO A 33 -0.07 -62.19 20.99
CA PRO A 33 0.13 -61.87 22.41
C PRO A 33 -0.27 -60.42 22.67
N GLN A 34 -0.84 -60.16 23.85
CA GLN A 34 -1.19 -58.79 24.29
C GLN A 34 0.06 -57.91 24.20
N ARG A 35 -0.05 -56.82 23.49
CA ARG A 35 1.05 -55.89 23.35
C ARG A 35 1.22 -55.08 24.63
N GLU A 36 2.41 -55.03 25.14
CA GLU A 36 2.77 -53.98 26.10
C GLU A 36 2.72 -52.62 25.41
N SER A 37 2.20 -51.60 26.12
CA SER A 37 2.12 -50.24 25.57
C SER A 37 3.48 -49.76 25.08
N ASN A 38 3.53 -49.33 23.82
CA ASN A 38 4.73 -48.80 23.13
C ASN A 38 5.77 -49.84 22.64
N ILE A 39 5.45 -51.16 22.65
CA ILE A 39 6.30 -52.18 22.03
C ILE A 39 5.65 -52.67 20.74
N TYR A 40 6.30 -52.46 19.63
CA TYR A 40 5.89 -52.96 18.32
C TYR A 40 6.75 -54.17 17.92
N MET A 41 6.13 -55.33 17.76
CA MET A 41 6.84 -56.55 17.24
C MET A 41 6.91 -56.43 15.72
N VAL A 42 8.14 -56.39 15.19
CA VAL A 42 8.38 -56.47 13.75
C VAL A 42 8.50 -57.95 13.36
N PRO A 43 7.74 -58.44 12.38
CA PRO A 43 7.88 -59.80 11.88
C PRO A 43 9.32 -60.12 11.45
N GLN A 44 9.81 -61.34 11.74
CA GLN A 44 11.22 -61.70 11.48
C GLN A 44 11.66 -61.58 10.00
N GLY A 45 10.69 -61.56 9.07
CA GLY A 45 10.96 -61.39 7.62
C GLY A 45 11.07 -59.92 7.16
N ILE A 46 10.65 -58.99 7.99
CA ILE A 46 10.64 -57.56 7.65
C ILE A 46 11.80 -56.88 8.42
N LYS A 47 13.00 -56.99 7.92
CA LYS A 47 14.15 -56.20 8.44
C LYS A 47 14.44 -55.09 7.47
N PRO A 48 14.52 -53.81 7.96
CA PRO A 48 14.91 -52.73 7.10
C PRO A 48 16.31 -52.99 6.53
N VAL A 49 16.50 -52.66 5.26
CA VAL A 49 17.80 -52.77 4.62
C VAL A 49 18.66 -51.62 5.13
N LEU A 50 19.74 -51.96 5.84
CA LEU A 50 20.66 -50.94 6.36
C LEU A 50 21.66 -50.54 5.29
N GLN A 51 21.85 -49.27 5.10
CA GLN A 51 22.82 -48.66 4.20
C GLN A 51 23.86 -47.86 5.01
N ARG A 52 25.09 -47.95 4.61
CA ARG A 52 26.18 -47.13 5.12
C ARG A 52 25.93 -45.68 4.68
N THR A 53 25.79 -44.74 5.63
CA THR A 53 25.34 -43.38 5.39
C THR A 53 26.25 -42.38 6.09
N ALA A 54 26.63 -41.33 5.39
CA ALA A 54 27.32 -40.16 5.96
C ALA A 54 26.30 -39.16 6.48
N VAL A 55 26.53 -38.68 7.68
CA VAL A 55 25.81 -37.52 8.24
C VAL A 55 26.85 -36.43 8.48
N GLU A 56 26.86 -35.44 7.61
CA GLU A 56 27.67 -34.24 7.79
C GLU A 56 26.83 -33.18 8.54
N ILE A 57 27.44 -32.54 9.51
CA ILE A 57 26.78 -31.60 10.40
C ILE A 57 27.57 -30.28 10.37
N LEU A 58 26.93 -29.23 9.92
CA LEU A 58 27.40 -27.87 10.10
C LEU A 58 26.93 -27.39 11.46
N ALA A 59 27.76 -27.45 12.46
CA ALA A 59 27.52 -26.90 13.78
C ALA A 59 28.00 -25.44 13.80
N TRP A 60 27.14 -24.51 13.32
CA TRP A 60 27.55 -23.12 13.18
C TRP A 60 27.70 -22.43 14.53
N GLY A 61 26.70 -22.53 15.40
CA GLY A 61 26.79 -21.94 16.72
C GLY A 61 25.54 -22.07 17.57
N LEU A 62 25.55 -21.47 18.74
CA LEU A 62 24.46 -21.48 19.71
C LEU A 62 24.00 -20.06 19.99
N ARG A 63 22.68 -19.85 20.11
CA ARG A 63 22.08 -18.52 20.28
C ARG A 63 21.13 -18.52 21.47
N ASN A 64 20.98 -17.35 22.12
CA ASN A 64 19.94 -17.08 23.12
C ASN A 64 19.89 -18.10 24.29
N LEU A 65 21.06 -18.69 24.69
CA LEU A 65 21.10 -19.69 25.77
C LEU A 65 20.66 -19.07 27.11
N LYS A 66 19.57 -19.58 27.67
CA LYS A 66 19.08 -19.21 29.00
C LYS A 66 19.91 -19.86 30.10
N SER A 67 19.91 -19.25 31.29
CA SER A 67 20.55 -19.80 32.48
C SER A 67 19.99 -21.18 32.86
N TYR A 68 20.85 -22.06 33.36
CA TYR A 68 20.46 -23.35 33.88
C TYR A 68 20.85 -23.42 35.37
N GLN A 69 19.87 -23.70 36.23
CA GLN A 69 20.05 -23.72 37.69
C GLN A 69 20.77 -22.44 38.21
N LEU A 70 20.22 -21.28 37.85
CA LEU A 70 20.71 -19.93 38.19
C LEU A 70 22.11 -19.59 37.67
N ALA A 71 22.82 -20.50 37.00
CA ALA A 71 24.13 -20.23 36.40
C ALA A 71 24.00 -19.99 34.89
N SER A 72 24.72 -18.97 34.39
CA SER A 72 24.77 -18.72 32.95
C SER A 72 25.58 -19.82 32.23
N VAL A 73 25.12 -20.25 31.06
CA VAL A 73 25.85 -21.21 30.22
C VAL A 73 27.02 -20.48 29.60
N ALA A 74 28.26 -20.87 30.02
CA ALA A 74 29.46 -20.15 29.60
C ALA A 74 30.31 -20.94 28.59
N SER A 75 30.41 -22.25 28.74
CA SER A 75 31.27 -23.12 27.94
C SER A 75 30.50 -24.29 27.32
N PRO A 76 29.54 -24.04 26.44
CA PRO A 76 28.74 -25.09 25.85
C PRO A 76 29.48 -25.87 24.78
N SER A 77 29.08 -27.15 24.63
CA SER A 77 29.44 -28.01 23.50
C SER A 77 28.18 -28.70 22.99
N LEU A 78 28.18 -29.11 21.74
CA LEU A 78 27.10 -29.82 21.08
C LEU A 78 27.42 -31.32 21.06
N LEU A 79 26.41 -32.13 21.39
CA LEU A 79 26.44 -33.57 21.24
C LEU A 79 25.33 -33.97 20.30
N VAL A 80 25.69 -34.65 19.21
CA VAL A 80 24.70 -35.11 18.19
C VAL A 80 24.70 -36.63 18.18
N GLU A 81 23.53 -37.20 18.31
CA GLU A 81 23.29 -38.63 18.34
C GLU A 81 22.36 -39.04 17.19
N CYS A 82 22.73 -40.10 16.44
CA CYS A 82 21.91 -40.69 15.39
C CYS A 82 22.25 -42.15 15.24
N GLY A 83 21.25 -43.06 15.21
CA GLY A 83 21.44 -44.49 14.99
C GLY A 83 22.44 -45.14 15.96
N GLY A 84 22.49 -44.71 17.20
CA GLY A 84 23.41 -45.20 18.25
C GLY A 84 24.85 -44.68 18.14
N GLN A 85 25.20 -43.88 17.13
CA GLN A 85 26.45 -43.15 17.01
C GLN A 85 26.35 -41.78 17.63
N VAL A 86 27.46 -41.31 18.21
CA VAL A 86 27.51 -40.04 18.90
C VAL A 86 28.73 -39.27 18.45
N VAL A 87 28.56 -37.99 18.09
CA VAL A 87 29.63 -37.05 17.81
C VAL A 87 29.55 -35.82 18.70
N GLN A 88 30.63 -35.28 19.17
CA GLN A 88 30.70 -34.09 20.01
C GLN A 88 31.50 -33.00 19.32
N SER A 89 31.00 -31.76 19.41
CA SER A 89 31.71 -30.56 18.92
C SER A 89 32.85 -30.13 19.87
N CYS A 90 33.69 -29.25 19.38
CA CYS A 90 34.60 -28.48 20.25
C CYS A 90 33.77 -27.63 21.24
N VAL A 91 34.40 -27.22 22.35
CA VAL A 91 33.79 -26.40 23.39
C VAL A 91 33.89 -24.92 23.00
N ILE A 92 32.76 -24.20 23.02
CA ILE A 92 32.76 -22.73 22.91
C ILE A 92 33.32 -22.16 24.22
N LYS A 93 34.53 -21.55 24.19
CA LYS A 93 35.18 -21.05 25.40
C LYS A 93 34.41 -19.94 26.14
N ASN A 94 33.73 -19.09 25.39
CA ASN A 94 32.91 -18.00 25.96
C ASN A 94 31.75 -17.66 25.00
N ALA A 95 30.60 -18.26 25.23
CA ALA A 95 29.43 -18.06 24.40
C ALA A 95 28.89 -16.60 24.39
N LYS A 96 29.20 -15.79 25.40
CA LYS A 96 28.81 -14.37 25.44
C LYS A 96 29.67 -13.48 24.54
N LYS A 97 30.93 -13.89 24.28
CA LYS A 97 31.86 -13.14 23.41
C LYS A 97 31.82 -13.63 21.96
N ASN A 98 31.82 -14.93 21.75
CA ASN A 98 31.70 -15.55 20.43
C ASN A 98 30.88 -16.82 20.57
N PRO A 99 29.62 -16.83 20.05
CA PRO A 99 28.75 -17.98 20.18
C PRO A 99 28.91 -19.01 19.06
N ASN A 100 29.85 -18.84 18.14
CA ASN A 100 30.17 -19.77 17.07
C ASN A 100 31.18 -20.84 17.49
N PHE A 101 31.04 -22.04 16.95
CA PHE A 101 32.00 -23.12 17.12
C PHE A 101 33.26 -22.84 16.30
N GLN A 102 34.42 -23.08 16.88
CA GLN A 102 35.69 -22.88 16.20
C GLN A 102 35.89 -23.92 15.08
N GLU A 103 35.58 -25.17 15.37
CA GLU A 103 35.44 -26.26 14.39
C GLU A 103 33.94 -26.55 14.22
N CYS A 104 33.40 -26.15 13.07
CA CYS A 104 31.96 -26.23 12.85
C CYS A 104 31.52 -27.40 11.97
N LEU A 105 32.47 -28.16 11.41
CA LEU A 105 32.13 -29.33 10.61
C LEU A 105 32.33 -30.59 11.43
N LEU A 106 31.27 -31.33 11.65
CA LEU A 106 31.30 -32.65 12.28
C LEU A 106 30.89 -33.70 11.25
N PHE A 107 31.40 -34.88 11.40
CA PHE A 107 31.11 -36.00 10.52
C PHE A 107 30.81 -37.24 11.34
N MET A 108 29.81 -37.98 10.93
CA MET A 108 29.39 -39.24 11.52
C MET A 108 29.04 -40.21 10.41
N GLU A 109 29.60 -41.44 10.55
CA GLU A 109 29.18 -42.54 9.71
C GLU A 109 28.24 -43.44 10.50
N VAL A 110 27.08 -43.68 9.94
CA VAL A 110 26.05 -44.54 10.56
C VAL A 110 25.45 -45.49 9.55
N ARG A 111 24.88 -46.57 10.06
CA ARG A 111 24.07 -47.45 9.23
C ARG A 111 22.61 -47.11 9.44
N LEU A 112 21.97 -46.53 8.44
CA LEU A 112 20.58 -46.14 8.46
C LEU A 112 19.73 -47.04 7.57
N PRO A 113 18.46 -47.27 7.91
CA PRO A 113 17.50 -47.87 7.00
C PRO A 113 17.37 -47.11 5.70
N LYS A 114 17.19 -47.79 4.57
CA LYS A 114 16.91 -47.13 3.28
C LYS A 114 15.52 -46.48 3.26
N GLU A 115 14.59 -47.07 3.99
CA GLU A 115 13.25 -46.53 4.12
C GLU A 115 13.19 -45.45 5.20
N ASP A 116 12.83 -44.24 4.83
CA ASP A 116 12.79 -43.10 5.73
C ASP A 116 11.88 -43.29 6.94
N LEU A 117 10.83 -44.08 6.81
CA LEU A 117 9.90 -44.39 7.91
C LEU A 117 10.59 -45.06 9.13
N TYR A 118 11.65 -45.82 8.92
CA TYR A 118 12.40 -46.54 9.96
C TYR A 118 13.67 -45.81 10.41
N THR A 119 13.93 -44.65 9.84
CA THR A 119 15.17 -43.87 10.14
C THR A 119 15.08 -43.30 11.55
N PRO A 120 16.10 -43.55 12.41
CA PRO A 120 16.11 -42.98 13.76
C PRO A 120 16.29 -41.46 13.72
N PRO A 121 15.68 -40.70 14.66
CA PRO A 121 15.81 -39.27 14.72
C PRO A 121 17.25 -38.85 15.04
N ILE A 122 17.62 -37.62 14.61
CA ILE A 122 18.82 -36.94 15.11
C ILE A 122 18.47 -36.24 16.41
N ILE A 123 19.20 -36.53 17.48
CA ILE A 123 19.04 -35.88 18.78
C ILE A 123 20.23 -34.94 18.98
N VAL A 124 19.95 -33.66 19.15
CA VAL A 124 20.96 -32.64 19.40
C VAL A 124 20.83 -32.19 20.85
N LYS A 125 21.93 -32.34 21.63
CA LYS A 125 22.01 -31.97 23.04
C LYS A 125 23.07 -30.93 23.24
N VAL A 126 22.78 -29.86 23.98
CA VAL A 126 23.75 -28.85 24.39
C VAL A 126 24.17 -29.12 25.81
N ILE A 127 25.49 -29.29 26.00
CA ILE A 127 26.12 -29.63 27.30
C ILE A 127 26.95 -28.43 27.75
N ASP A 128 26.73 -27.98 28.99
CA ASP A 128 27.55 -26.93 29.60
C ASP A 128 28.75 -27.54 30.36
N ASN A 129 29.96 -27.28 29.87
CA ASN A 129 31.22 -27.82 30.46
C ASN A 129 31.62 -26.93 31.65
N ARG A 130 31.12 -27.25 32.84
CA ARG A 130 31.36 -26.51 34.09
C ARG A 130 32.63 -26.96 34.76
N GLN A 131 33.16 -26.09 35.60
CA GLN A 131 34.27 -26.47 36.50
C GLN A 131 33.88 -27.68 37.40
N PHE A 132 34.84 -28.42 37.83
CA PHE A 132 34.68 -29.65 38.66
C PHE A 132 33.98 -30.83 37.93
N GLY A 133 34.06 -30.92 36.59
CA GLY A 133 33.60 -32.08 35.82
C GLY A 133 32.11 -32.23 35.65
N ARG A 134 31.28 -31.29 36.10
CA ARG A 134 29.83 -31.31 35.87
C ARG A 134 29.52 -30.89 34.44
N ARG A 135 28.71 -31.74 33.75
CA ARG A 135 28.34 -31.55 32.34
C ARG A 135 26.79 -31.65 32.14
N PRO A 136 26.03 -30.72 32.69
CA PRO A 136 24.57 -30.82 32.55
C PRO A 136 24.14 -30.57 31.11
N VAL A 137 23.13 -31.28 30.65
CA VAL A 137 22.41 -30.96 29.44
C VAL A 137 21.50 -29.75 29.71
N VAL A 138 21.78 -28.67 29.00
CA VAL A 138 21.07 -27.37 29.21
C VAL A 138 19.90 -27.16 28.25
N GLY A 139 19.90 -27.88 27.13
CA GLY A 139 18.81 -27.91 26.19
C GLY A 139 19.00 -28.95 25.12
N GLN A 140 17.92 -29.41 24.50
CA GLN A 140 17.96 -30.38 23.43
C GLN A 140 16.88 -30.18 22.39
N CYS A 141 17.07 -30.71 21.19
CA CYS A 141 16.03 -30.85 20.17
C CYS A 141 16.13 -32.22 19.48
N THR A 142 15.02 -32.67 18.96
CA THR A 142 14.91 -33.93 18.23
C THR A 142 14.40 -33.66 16.82
N ILE A 143 15.17 -34.08 15.82
CA ILE A 143 14.84 -33.95 14.39
C ILE A 143 14.34 -35.30 13.94
N ARG A 144 13.04 -35.41 13.68
CA ARG A 144 12.37 -36.69 13.40
C ARG A 144 12.43 -37.10 11.94
N SER A 145 12.22 -36.18 11.02
CA SER A 145 12.33 -36.44 9.58
C SER A 145 13.73 -36.04 9.10
N LEU A 146 14.40 -36.98 8.43
CA LEU A 146 15.73 -36.75 7.84
C LEU A 146 15.66 -36.55 6.33
N GLU A 147 14.51 -36.80 5.71
CA GLU A 147 14.29 -36.71 4.26
C GLU A 147 14.72 -35.39 3.66
N GLU A 148 14.40 -34.29 4.35
CA GLU A 148 14.74 -32.92 3.92
C GLU A 148 16.26 -32.60 3.92
N PHE A 149 17.08 -33.46 4.52
CA PHE A 149 18.54 -33.32 4.55
C PHE A 149 19.25 -34.30 3.62
N ASN A 150 18.51 -35.18 2.94
CA ASN A 150 19.07 -36.10 1.98
C ASN A 150 19.59 -35.35 0.77
N CYS A 151 20.80 -35.64 0.35
CA CYS A 151 21.42 -35.03 -0.83
C CYS A 151 22.15 -36.08 -1.68
N ASP A 152 22.23 -35.87 -2.98
CA ASP A 152 23.10 -36.63 -3.87
C ASP A 152 24.49 -36.01 -3.87
N PRO A 153 25.52 -36.72 -3.34
CA PRO A 153 26.85 -36.13 -3.19
C PRO A 153 27.57 -35.93 -4.53
N ASN A 154 27.08 -36.52 -5.61
CA ASN A 154 27.69 -36.42 -6.94
C ASN A 154 26.96 -35.39 -7.83
N ARG A 155 25.84 -34.85 -7.38
CA ARG A 155 25.12 -33.80 -8.08
C ARG A 155 25.89 -32.47 -7.91
N ASP A 156 26.55 -32.06 -8.96
CA ASP A 156 27.17 -30.75 -9.00
C ASP A 156 26.07 -29.70 -8.75
N GLU A 157 26.22 -28.82 -7.72
CA GLU A 157 25.32 -27.67 -7.47
C GLU A 157 25.24 -26.71 -8.68
N ARG A 158 26.06 -26.97 -9.72
CA ARG A 158 26.07 -26.25 -10.99
C ARG A 158 24.80 -26.45 -11.83
N GLU A 159 24.11 -27.59 -11.68
CA GLU A 159 22.91 -27.91 -12.48
C GLU A 159 21.59 -27.42 -11.84
N SER A 160 21.56 -27.13 -10.55
CA SER A 160 20.35 -26.69 -9.86
C SER A 160 19.98 -25.22 -10.12
N ASN A 161 20.86 -24.43 -10.75
CA ASN A 161 20.63 -23.04 -11.09
C ASN A 161 20.22 -22.80 -12.57
N ASP A 162 20.10 -23.88 -13.39
CA ASP A 162 19.68 -23.78 -14.79
C ASP A 162 18.18 -24.05 -14.99
N THR A 163 17.41 -24.31 -13.95
CA THR A 163 15.94 -24.16 -14.01
C THR A 163 15.66 -22.66 -14.09
N GLN A 164 15.53 -22.15 -15.29
CA GLN A 164 14.90 -20.86 -15.53
C GLN A 164 13.56 -20.85 -14.79
N PRO A 165 13.29 -19.86 -13.95
CA PRO A 165 11.92 -19.64 -13.54
C PRO A 165 11.13 -19.38 -14.82
N ASP A 166 10.07 -20.16 -15.03
CA ASP A 166 9.14 -19.93 -16.11
C ASP A 166 8.84 -18.42 -16.16
N GLU A 167 9.16 -17.80 -17.29
CA GLU A 167 8.74 -16.46 -17.60
C GLU A 167 7.21 -16.46 -17.45
N VAL A 168 6.71 -15.85 -16.39
CA VAL A 168 5.31 -15.43 -16.35
C VAL A 168 5.16 -14.42 -17.47
N SER A 169 4.75 -14.93 -18.61
CA SER A 169 4.39 -14.14 -19.79
C SER A 169 3.26 -13.18 -19.38
N LEU A 170 3.64 -11.98 -19.04
CA LEU A 170 2.72 -10.85 -19.07
C LEU A 170 2.46 -10.57 -20.55
N THR A 171 1.39 -11.14 -21.07
CA THR A 171 0.84 -10.75 -22.38
C THR A 171 0.63 -9.25 -22.40
N PRO A 172 1.19 -8.52 -23.37
CA PRO A 172 0.83 -7.13 -23.58
C PRO A 172 -0.65 -7.09 -23.95
N ARG A 173 -1.46 -6.42 -23.15
CA ARG A 173 -2.79 -6.02 -23.59
C ARG A 173 -2.62 -4.90 -24.60
N ASP A 174 -3.33 -5.06 -25.72
CA ASP A 174 -3.37 -4.14 -26.84
C ASP A 174 -3.47 -2.67 -26.38
N ASP A 175 -2.46 -1.90 -26.72
CA ASP A 175 -2.44 -0.46 -26.59
C ASP A 175 -3.40 0.15 -27.61
N VAL A 176 -4.49 0.68 -27.10
CA VAL A 176 -5.33 1.61 -27.85
C VAL A 176 -4.57 2.92 -27.95
N LEU A 177 -4.02 3.20 -29.09
CA LEU A 177 -3.45 4.50 -29.48
C LEU A 177 -4.55 5.57 -29.40
N ILE A 178 -4.49 6.39 -28.38
CA ILE A 178 -5.26 7.64 -28.32
C ILE A 178 -4.35 8.74 -28.86
N ASP A 179 -4.76 9.33 -29.99
CA ASP A 179 -4.18 10.55 -30.53
C ASP A 179 -4.24 11.66 -29.48
N ILE A 180 -3.08 12.03 -28.96
CA ILE A 180 -2.93 13.16 -28.04
C ILE A 180 -2.58 14.38 -28.86
N ASP A 181 -3.54 15.30 -28.96
CA ASP A 181 -3.37 16.66 -29.47
C ASP A 181 -2.29 17.36 -28.63
N ASP A 182 -1.21 17.80 -29.27
CA ASP A 182 -0.07 18.50 -28.67
C ASP A 182 -0.51 19.83 -28.02
N LYS A 183 -0.77 19.78 -26.72
CA LYS A 183 -0.80 20.95 -25.86
C LYS A 183 0.13 20.72 -24.69
N GLU A 184 1.25 21.43 -24.67
CA GLU A 184 2.20 21.46 -23.55
C GLU A 184 1.47 21.73 -22.23
N PRO A 185 1.69 20.92 -21.19
CA PRO A 185 1.14 21.19 -19.88
C PRO A 185 1.85 22.40 -19.24
N LEU A 186 1.09 23.40 -18.93
CA LEU A 186 1.53 24.67 -18.29
C LEU A 186 1.92 24.52 -16.81
N ILE A 187 2.41 23.37 -16.36
CA ILE A 187 2.77 23.14 -14.96
C ILE A 187 4.20 22.62 -14.85
N TYR A 188 5.17 23.51 -15.10
CA TYR A 188 6.61 23.22 -14.94
C TYR A 188 7.08 22.98 -13.50
N GLY A 189 6.23 23.13 -12.47
CA GLY A 189 6.59 22.96 -11.06
C GLY A 189 6.01 21.73 -10.38
N GLN A 190 5.08 20.99 -10.99
CA GLN A 190 4.40 19.85 -10.34
C GLN A 190 4.91 18.47 -10.80
N GLU A 191 5.65 18.36 -11.88
CA GLU A 191 6.11 17.07 -12.40
C GLU A 191 7.12 16.34 -11.49
N GLU A 192 7.93 17.07 -10.72
CA GLU A 192 8.89 16.46 -9.80
C GLU A 192 8.22 15.82 -8.57
N GLU A 193 7.02 16.25 -8.19
CA GLU A 193 6.28 15.73 -7.03
C GLU A 193 5.71 14.32 -7.25
N PHE A 194 5.53 13.91 -8.51
CA PHE A 194 5.00 12.58 -8.86
C PHE A 194 6.09 11.52 -9.03
N ILE A 195 7.38 11.89 -8.90
CA ILE A 195 8.50 10.98 -9.06
C ILE A 195 9.19 10.81 -7.71
N ASP A 196 8.52 10.12 -6.80
CA ASP A 196 9.02 9.76 -5.49
C ASP A 196 8.94 8.24 -5.26
N TRP A 197 9.40 7.79 -4.11
CA TRP A 197 9.32 6.37 -3.73
C TRP A 197 7.86 5.88 -3.63
N TRP A 198 6.92 6.74 -3.23
CA TRP A 198 5.50 6.40 -3.16
C TRP A 198 4.90 6.16 -4.54
N SER A 199 5.30 6.95 -5.55
CA SER A 199 4.91 6.69 -6.94
C SER A 199 5.33 5.29 -7.38
N LYS A 200 6.55 4.86 -7.01
CA LYS A 200 7.05 3.51 -7.28
C LYS A 200 6.21 2.43 -6.61
N LEU A 201 5.86 2.62 -5.33
CA LEU A 201 5.00 1.69 -4.58
C LEU A 201 3.61 1.60 -5.20
N TYR A 202 2.95 2.73 -5.44
CA TYR A 202 1.59 2.76 -6.02
C TYR A 202 1.54 2.21 -7.45
N ALA A 203 2.58 2.45 -8.24
CA ALA A 203 2.71 1.82 -9.55
C ALA A 203 2.79 0.28 -9.45
N SER A 204 3.46 -0.22 -8.40
CA SER A 204 3.63 -1.66 -8.17
C SER A 204 2.38 -2.34 -7.61
N THR A 205 1.55 -1.61 -6.83
CA THR A 205 0.28 -2.12 -6.28
C THR A 205 -0.91 -1.94 -7.23
N GLY A 206 -0.69 -1.30 -8.39
CA GLY A 206 -1.73 -1.08 -9.41
C GLY A 206 -2.59 0.16 -9.18
N GLU A 207 -2.26 0.99 -8.20
CA GLU A 207 -2.95 2.26 -7.90
C GLU A 207 -2.47 3.39 -8.83
N ARG A 208 -2.68 3.22 -10.14
CA ARG A 208 -2.15 4.11 -11.20
C ARG A 208 -2.50 5.58 -11.02
N HIS A 209 -3.68 5.88 -10.48
CA HIS A 209 -4.12 7.25 -10.23
C HIS A 209 -3.27 8.00 -9.19
N LYS A 210 -2.51 7.29 -8.34
CA LYS A 210 -1.63 7.87 -7.32
C LYS A 210 -0.17 8.01 -7.76
N CYS A 211 0.22 7.47 -8.90
CA CYS A 211 1.60 7.50 -9.37
C CYS A 211 1.86 8.51 -10.51
N GLY A 212 0.84 9.21 -11.00
CA GLY A 212 0.97 10.19 -12.09
C GLY A 212 1.65 9.59 -13.32
N SER A 213 2.55 10.35 -13.95
CA SER A 213 3.29 9.93 -15.15
C SER A 213 4.48 8.99 -14.87
N TYR A 214 4.60 8.42 -13.65
CA TYR A 214 5.75 7.60 -13.23
C TYR A 214 6.01 6.43 -14.20
N LEU A 215 4.98 5.67 -14.55
CA LEU A 215 5.09 4.52 -15.47
C LEU A 215 5.34 4.95 -16.93
N GLU A 216 4.75 6.06 -17.36
CA GLU A 216 4.92 6.61 -18.71
C GLU A 216 6.37 7.06 -18.97
N LYS A 217 7.05 7.52 -17.93
CA LYS A 217 8.48 7.85 -17.95
C LYS A 217 9.40 6.62 -17.91
N GLY A 218 8.84 5.40 -17.82
CA GLY A 218 9.61 4.15 -17.84
C GLY A 218 10.41 3.88 -16.57
N PHE A 219 9.99 4.40 -15.42
CA PHE A 219 10.64 4.12 -14.13
C PHE A 219 10.31 2.72 -13.61
N ASP A 220 11.19 2.22 -12.75
CA ASP A 220 11.14 0.88 -12.18
C ASP A 220 9.94 0.66 -11.26
N THR A 221 9.48 -0.59 -11.20
CA THR A 221 8.55 -1.10 -10.18
C THR A 221 9.29 -1.95 -9.15
N ILE A 222 8.67 -2.17 -7.98
CA ILE A 222 9.18 -3.08 -6.94
C ILE A 222 8.26 -4.29 -6.81
N GLN A 223 8.81 -5.39 -6.29
CA GLN A 223 8.00 -6.55 -5.94
C GLN A 223 7.42 -6.35 -4.55
N VAL A 224 6.10 -6.45 -4.41
CA VAL A 224 5.43 -6.40 -3.11
C VAL A 224 5.02 -7.81 -2.71
N TYR A 225 5.61 -8.32 -1.62
CA TYR A 225 5.26 -9.63 -1.06
C TYR A 225 4.21 -9.47 0.03
N GLU A 226 3.14 -10.25 -0.06
CA GLU A 226 2.04 -10.25 0.92
C GLU A 226 2.36 -11.03 2.20
N LYS A 227 3.52 -11.69 2.25
CA LYS A 227 4.02 -12.51 3.36
C LYS A 227 5.45 -12.12 3.71
N GLU A 228 5.92 -12.59 4.86
CA GLU A 228 7.33 -12.52 5.25
C GLU A 228 8.21 -13.24 4.23
N LEU A 229 9.44 -12.75 4.02
CA LEU A 229 10.38 -13.40 3.10
C LEU A 229 10.65 -14.87 3.51
N GLU A 230 10.70 -15.15 4.80
CA GLU A 230 10.89 -16.48 5.36
C GLU A 230 9.76 -17.47 4.99
N ASN A 231 8.57 -16.94 4.63
CA ASN A 231 7.39 -17.73 4.23
C ASN A 231 7.10 -17.67 2.73
N THR A 232 7.98 -17.01 1.96
CA THR A 232 7.85 -16.87 0.51
C THR A 232 8.71 -17.92 -0.19
N GLU A 233 8.14 -18.69 -1.11
CA GLU A 233 8.83 -19.80 -1.81
C GLU A 233 10.13 -19.36 -2.50
N ALA A 234 10.13 -18.17 -3.10
CA ALA A 234 11.29 -17.61 -3.78
C ALA A 234 12.55 -17.46 -2.89
N PHE A 235 12.40 -17.47 -1.56
CA PHE A 235 13.49 -17.32 -0.60
C PHE A 235 13.84 -18.60 0.14
N GLU A 236 13.18 -19.72 -0.14
CA GLU A 236 13.45 -21.04 0.48
C GLU A 236 13.56 -20.97 2.01
N GLY A 237 12.76 -20.12 2.65
CA GLY A 237 12.78 -19.91 4.09
C GLY A 237 14.03 -19.21 4.63
N LEU A 238 14.93 -18.70 3.78
CA LEU A 238 16.25 -18.13 4.14
C LEU A 238 17.08 -19.10 4.99
N THR A 239 16.99 -20.40 4.68
CA THR A 239 17.65 -21.49 5.41
C THR A 239 18.68 -22.24 4.55
N ASP A 240 19.06 -21.67 3.43
CA ASP A 240 20.01 -22.23 2.47
C ASP A 240 21.42 -22.43 3.07
N PHE A 241 21.86 -21.55 3.98
CA PHE A 241 23.13 -21.72 4.68
C PHE A 241 22.99 -22.51 5.98
N CYS A 242 22.09 -22.09 6.88
CA CYS A 242 21.84 -22.78 8.14
C CYS A 242 20.40 -22.57 8.60
N ARG A 243 19.88 -23.56 9.33
CA ARG A 243 18.57 -23.51 9.98
C ARG A 243 18.70 -23.18 11.46
N THR A 244 17.61 -22.71 12.04
CA THR A 244 17.50 -22.42 13.46
C THR A 244 16.67 -23.50 14.13
N PHE A 245 17.32 -24.33 14.96
CA PHE A 245 16.65 -25.38 15.75
C PHE A 245 16.43 -24.87 17.17
N LYS A 246 15.16 -24.79 17.59
CA LYS A 246 14.82 -24.42 18.96
C LYS A 246 15.23 -25.52 19.95
N LEU A 247 15.86 -25.14 21.03
CA LEU A 247 16.31 -26.06 22.08
C LEU A 247 15.32 -25.97 23.26
N TYR A 248 14.87 -27.13 23.70
CA TYR A 248 13.89 -27.28 24.79
C TYR A 248 14.56 -27.84 26.05
N ARG A 249 13.96 -27.59 27.21
CA ARG A 249 14.48 -28.06 28.47
C ARG A 249 14.22 -29.56 28.70
N GLY A 250 13.05 -30.03 28.29
CA GLY A 250 12.64 -31.43 28.41
C GLY A 250 13.24 -32.33 27.32
N LYS A 251 13.06 -33.65 27.44
CA LYS A 251 13.49 -34.60 26.42
C LYS A 251 12.68 -34.49 25.14
N THR A 252 11.44 -34.09 25.25
CA THR A 252 10.57 -33.75 24.15
C THR A 252 9.97 -32.37 24.31
N GLN A 253 9.43 -31.79 23.25
CA GLN A 253 8.71 -30.52 23.30
C GLN A 253 7.45 -30.60 24.15
N ASP A 254 6.87 -31.79 24.23
CA ASP A 254 5.64 -32.05 25.00
C ASP A 254 5.88 -32.11 26.53
N GLU A 255 7.11 -32.46 26.95
CA GLU A 255 7.46 -32.50 28.37
C GLU A 255 7.68 -31.09 28.97
N ASP A 256 8.40 -30.24 28.26
CA ASP A 256 8.65 -28.85 28.64
C ASP A 256 8.79 -27.98 27.38
N PRO A 257 7.77 -27.24 26.97
CA PRO A 257 7.77 -26.43 25.75
C PRO A 257 8.64 -25.16 25.86
N SER A 258 9.28 -24.92 27.01
CA SER A 258 10.10 -23.74 27.23
C SER A 258 11.36 -23.77 26.35
N VAL A 259 11.45 -22.81 25.43
CA VAL A 259 12.65 -22.62 24.61
C VAL A 259 13.76 -22.03 25.45
N VAL A 260 14.88 -22.74 25.56
CA VAL A 260 16.04 -22.37 26.38
C VAL A 260 17.25 -21.91 25.57
N GLY A 261 17.16 -21.96 24.27
CA GLY A 261 18.21 -21.53 23.34
C GLY A 261 17.91 -21.97 21.92
N GLU A 262 18.84 -21.70 21.04
CA GLU A 262 18.75 -22.07 19.63
C GLU A 262 20.10 -22.64 19.17
N PHE A 263 20.02 -23.67 18.35
CA PHE A 263 21.14 -24.21 17.60
C PHE A 263 21.06 -23.76 16.16
N LYS A 264 22.09 -23.12 15.66
CA LYS A 264 22.27 -22.75 14.25
C LYS A 264 23.12 -23.80 13.57
N GLY A 265 22.59 -24.46 12.56
CA GLY A 265 23.31 -25.53 11.87
C GLY A 265 22.58 -26.03 10.64
N ALA A 266 23.22 -26.94 9.94
CA ALA A 266 22.64 -27.66 8.81
C ALA A 266 23.12 -29.11 8.82
N PHE A 267 22.37 -29.96 8.12
CA PHE A 267 22.71 -31.37 7.97
C PHE A 267 22.74 -31.70 6.48
N LYS A 268 23.65 -32.62 6.08
CA LYS A 268 23.69 -33.25 4.77
C LYS A 268 23.82 -34.75 4.96
N ILE A 269 22.92 -35.51 4.41
CA ILE A 269 22.84 -36.94 4.59
C ILE A 269 22.93 -37.62 3.20
N TYR A 270 23.88 -38.49 3.03
CA TYR A 270 24.08 -39.18 1.75
C TYR A 270 24.66 -40.59 1.92
N PRO A 271 24.35 -41.48 0.98
CA PRO A 271 24.86 -42.85 1.02
C PRO A 271 26.36 -42.93 0.80
N LEU A 272 27.02 -43.83 1.52
CA LEU A 272 28.41 -44.19 1.30
C LEU A 272 28.49 -45.53 0.61
N PRO A 273 29.50 -45.77 -0.28
CA PRO A 273 29.68 -47.06 -0.91
C PRO A 273 30.10 -48.10 0.12
N ASP A 274 29.56 -49.30 0.05
CA ASP A 274 29.94 -50.46 0.86
C ASP A 274 31.23 -51.11 0.34
N ASP A 275 31.54 -50.98 -0.96
CA ASP A 275 32.75 -51.47 -1.59
C ASP A 275 33.91 -50.49 -1.37
N PRO A 276 34.99 -50.96 -0.72
CA PRO A 276 36.21 -50.12 -0.47
C PRO A 276 36.91 -49.65 -1.75
N SER A 277 36.66 -50.30 -2.90
CA SER A 277 37.23 -49.88 -4.19
C SER A 277 36.59 -48.64 -4.80
N VAL A 278 35.40 -48.28 -4.36
CA VAL A 278 34.66 -47.10 -4.83
C VAL A 278 35.10 -45.90 -4.02
N PRO A 279 35.49 -44.79 -4.67
CA PRO A 279 35.93 -43.59 -3.96
C PRO A 279 34.79 -43.00 -3.11
N ILE A 280 35.14 -42.56 -1.90
CA ILE A 280 34.21 -41.89 -1.00
C ILE A 280 33.80 -40.55 -1.59
N PRO A 281 32.48 -40.23 -1.61
CA PRO A 281 32.02 -38.94 -2.09
C PRO A 281 32.71 -37.74 -1.41
N PRO A 282 32.84 -36.61 -2.09
CA PRO A 282 33.42 -35.41 -1.48
C PRO A 282 32.54 -34.87 -0.35
N ARG A 283 33.15 -34.16 0.58
CA ARG A 283 32.41 -33.45 1.62
C ARG A 283 31.49 -32.39 1.01
N GLN A 284 30.29 -32.23 1.59
CA GLN A 284 29.25 -31.41 1.01
C GLN A 284 29.29 -29.95 1.49
N PHE A 285 29.85 -29.69 2.66
CA PHE A 285 30.03 -28.32 3.14
C PHE A 285 31.36 -27.73 2.68
N HIS A 286 31.31 -26.83 1.71
CA HIS A 286 32.45 -26.10 1.15
C HIS A 286 32.32 -24.61 1.40
N GLN A 287 33.46 -23.86 1.33
CA GLN A 287 33.51 -22.39 1.29
C GLN A 287 32.69 -21.69 2.38
N LEU A 288 32.92 -22.06 3.64
CA LEU A 288 32.23 -21.46 4.75
C LEU A 288 32.56 -19.96 4.91
N PRO A 289 31.56 -19.13 5.25
CA PRO A 289 31.79 -17.71 5.53
C PRO A 289 32.67 -17.50 6.77
N ALA A 290 33.21 -16.30 6.93
CA ALA A 290 34.00 -15.95 8.08
C ALA A 290 33.20 -16.12 9.40
N LYS A 291 33.81 -16.84 10.38
CA LYS A 291 33.17 -17.16 11.66
C LYS A 291 33.26 -16.03 12.71
N GLY A 292 33.90 -14.93 12.36
CA GLY A 292 34.10 -13.78 13.25
C GLY A 292 32.84 -12.97 13.49
N LEU A 293 32.97 -12.05 14.43
CA LEU A 293 31.95 -11.04 14.67
C LEU A 293 31.95 -10.04 13.50
N GLN A 294 30.76 -9.71 13.01
CA GLN A 294 30.55 -8.74 11.93
C GLN A 294 29.77 -7.54 12.45
N ASP A 295 30.41 -6.38 12.40
CA ASP A 295 29.71 -5.13 12.68
C ASP A 295 28.96 -4.65 11.46
N CYS A 296 27.68 -4.39 11.63
CA CYS A 296 26.77 -4.00 10.57
C CYS A 296 26.02 -2.71 10.90
N LEU A 297 25.65 -1.98 9.85
CA LEU A 297 24.62 -0.95 9.89
C LEU A 297 23.31 -1.59 9.40
N VAL A 298 22.23 -1.37 10.13
CA VAL A 298 20.89 -1.86 9.81
C VAL A 298 19.99 -0.68 9.53
N ARG A 299 19.37 -0.64 8.35
CA ARG A 299 18.32 0.30 7.98
C ARG A 299 16.97 -0.43 7.96
N VAL A 300 16.05 0.02 8.76
CA VAL A 300 14.71 -0.53 8.86
C VAL A 300 13.73 0.51 8.32
N TYR A 301 13.09 0.19 7.21
CA TYR A 301 12.12 1.04 6.56
C TYR A 301 10.71 0.54 6.89
N ILE A 302 9.96 1.35 7.61
CA ILE A 302 8.58 1.06 7.97
C ILE A 302 7.67 1.92 7.09
N VAL A 303 6.93 1.28 6.19
CA VAL A 303 6.07 1.96 5.23
C VAL A 303 4.73 2.28 5.88
N GLN A 304 3.96 1.25 6.18
CA GLN A 304 2.59 1.35 6.72
C GLN A 304 2.23 0.09 7.48
N ALA A 305 1.14 0.15 8.25
CA ALA A 305 0.51 -1.04 8.80
C ALA A 305 -0.99 -1.03 8.47
N PHE A 306 -1.62 -2.18 8.51
CA PHE A 306 -3.04 -2.35 8.21
C PHE A 306 -3.66 -3.49 9.00
N GLY A 307 -4.99 -3.38 9.21
CA GLY A 307 -5.75 -4.36 9.96
C GLY A 307 -5.32 -4.46 11.41
N LEU A 308 -4.83 -3.37 12.03
CA LEU A 308 -4.43 -3.37 13.43
C LEU A 308 -5.64 -3.66 14.32
N GLN A 309 -5.42 -4.46 15.38
CA GLN A 309 -6.47 -4.71 16.35
C GLN A 309 -6.69 -3.47 17.21
N PRO A 310 -7.94 -2.98 17.32
CA PRO A 310 -8.25 -1.80 18.11
C PRO A 310 -7.99 -2.04 19.61
N LYS A 311 -7.48 -1.01 20.29
CA LYS A 311 -7.22 -1.01 21.73
C LYS A 311 -8.07 0.02 22.45
N ASP A 312 -8.39 1.13 21.81
CA ASP A 312 -9.21 2.17 22.36
C ASP A 312 -10.71 1.84 22.37
N SER A 313 -11.42 2.50 23.26
CA SER A 313 -12.88 2.39 23.38
C SER A 313 -13.66 2.91 22.17
N ASN A 314 -13.02 3.75 21.34
CA ASN A 314 -13.57 4.26 20.07
C ASN A 314 -13.44 3.25 18.91
N GLY A 315 -12.86 2.06 19.17
CA GLY A 315 -12.63 1.03 18.15
C GLY A 315 -11.44 1.30 17.22
N LYS A 316 -10.52 2.17 17.62
CA LYS A 316 -9.29 2.50 16.90
C LYS A 316 -8.07 2.30 17.79
N CYS A 317 -6.93 2.84 17.40
CA CYS A 317 -5.71 2.94 18.19
C CYS A 317 -4.88 4.14 17.72
N ASP A 318 -3.91 4.51 18.54
CA ASP A 318 -2.94 5.60 18.31
C ASP A 318 -1.53 5.00 18.09
N PRO A 319 -1.29 4.30 16.94
CA PRO A 319 -0.13 3.44 16.79
C PRO A 319 1.19 4.19 16.63
N TYR A 320 2.24 3.66 17.27
CA TYR A 320 3.63 4.06 17.07
C TYR A 320 4.57 2.86 17.03
N ILE A 321 5.79 3.08 16.52
CA ILE A 321 6.79 2.04 16.29
C ILE A 321 7.86 2.07 17.39
N LYS A 322 8.20 0.88 17.89
CA LYS A 322 9.40 0.65 18.69
C LYS A 322 10.24 -0.45 18.08
N ILE A 323 11.50 -0.14 17.81
CA ILE A 323 12.47 -1.09 17.26
C ILE A 323 13.51 -1.42 18.32
N SER A 324 13.82 -2.72 18.47
CA SER A 324 14.82 -3.19 19.43
C SER A 324 15.76 -4.18 18.74
N LEU A 325 17.07 -4.00 18.95
CA LEU A 325 18.11 -4.84 18.39
C LEU A 325 19.26 -5.00 19.41
N GLY A 326 19.42 -6.21 19.94
CA GLY A 326 20.31 -6.44 21.04
C GLY A 326 19.94 -5.63 22.28
N LYS A 327 20.83 -4.75 22.72
CA LYS A 327 20.59 -3.83 23.84
C LYS A 327 20.09 -2.44 23.41
N LYS A 328 20.05 -2.19 22.12
CA LYS A 328 19.62 -0.91 21.56
C LYS A 328 18.14 -0.91 21.31
N SER A 329 17.51 0.22 21.56
CA SER A 329 16.09 0.41 21.27
C SER A 329 15.83 1.84 20.81
N ILE A 330 15.03 2.00 19.77
CA ILE A 330 14.49 3.28 19.32
C ILE A 330 13.00 3.24 19.59
N ASN A 331 12.50 4.25 20.28
CA ASN A 331 11.08 4.45 20.60
C ASN A 331 10.60 5.70 19.88
N ASP A 332 9.60 5.57 19.02
CA ASP A 332 9.05 6.66 18.20
C ASP A 332 7.71 7.15 18.74
N GLN A 333 7.48 7.02 20.04
CA GLN A 333 6.26 7.38 20.76
C GLN A 333 5.82 8.83 20.50
N ASP A 334 6.75 9.76 20.38
CA ASP A 334 6.46 11.20 20.16
C ASP A 334 5.82 11.48 18.78
N HIS A 335 5.84 10.50 17.89
CA HIS A 335 5.27 10.58 16.54
C HIS A 335 4.22 9.51 16.28
N TYR A 336 3.40 9.21 17.29
CA TYR A 336 2.26 8.33 17.10
C TYR A 336 1.28 8.90 16.07
N ILE A 337 0.50 8.04 15.42
CA ILE A 337 -0.49 8.44 14.41
C ILE A 337 -1.88 8.27 15.02
N PRO A 338 -2.60 9.36 15.29
CA PRO A 338 -3.83 9.28 16.08
C PRO A 338 -4.99 8.61 15.33
N CYS A 339 -5.81 7.87 16.07
CA CYS A 339 -7.13 7.37 15.70
C CYS A 339 -7.19 6.57 14.38
N THR A 340 -6.28 5.60 14.19
CA THR A 340 -6.23 4.81 12.95
C THR A 340 -5.90 3.35 13.18
N LEU A 341 -6.47 2.46 12.35
CA LEU A 341 -6.09 1.04 12.24
C LEU A 341 -5.16 0.79 11.02
N GLU A 342 -4.95 1.80 10.19
CA GLU A 342 -4.14 1.74 8.98
C GLU A 342 -3.13 2.90 8.91
N PRO A 343 -2.16 2.95 9.83
CA PRO A 343 -1.20 4.04 9.89
C PRO A 343 -0.19 3.99 8.74
N VAL A 344 0.07 5.12 8.11
CA VAL A 344 1.16 5.33 7.16
C VAL A 344 2.33 5.96 7.90
N PHE A 345 3.32 5.17 8.27
CA PHE A 345 4.48 5.65 9.03
C PHE A 345 5.51 6.37 8.15
N GLY A 346 5.90 5.75 7.03
CA GLY A 346 6.88 6.31 6.10
C GLY A 346 8.20 6.70 6.78
N LYS A 347 8.76 5.82 7.63
CA LYS A 347 9.92 6.13 8.48
C LYS A 347 11.08 5.18 8.28
N LEU A 348 12.27 5.75 8.35
CA LEU A 348 13.53 5.04 8.40
C LEU A 348 14.10 5.06 9.83
N PHE A 349 14.56 3.90 10.28
CA PHE A 349 15.31 3.74 11.53
C PHE A 349 16.68 3.13 11.23
N GLU A 350 17.74 3.78 11.70
CA GLU A 350 19.11 3.29 11.56
C GLU A 350 19.66 2.82 12.90
N LEU A 351 20.17 1.59 12.93
CA LEU A 351 20.80 0.98 14.09
C LEU A 351 22.12 0.32 13.67
N THR A 352 22.96 0.08 14.64
CA THR A 352 24.16 -0.72 14.44
C THR A 352 24.08 -1.97 15.29
N CYS A 353 24.51 -3.10 14.75
CA CYS A 353 24.56 -4.38 15.44
C CYS A 353 25.88 -5.09 15.21
N THR A 354 26.15 -6.08 16.05
CA THR A 354 27.26 -7.00 15.91
C THR A 354 26.71 -8.41 15.76
N LEU A 355 26.75 -8.96 14.55
CA LEU A 355 26.33 -10.33 14.28
C LEU A 355 27.40 -11.32 14.72
N PRO A 356 27.01 -12.49 15.25
CA PRO A 356 25.67 -12.97 15.52
C PRO A 356 25.12 -12.63 16.91
N LEU A 357 25.75 -11.75 17.68
CA LEU A 357 25.33 -11.41 19.04
C LEU A 357 23.96 -10.70 19.09
N ASP A 358 23.74 -9.78 18.15
CA ASP A 358 22.54 -8.97 18.02
C ASP A 358 21.72 -9.39 16.78
N LYS A 359 21.29 -10.66 16.70
CA LYS A 359 20.62 -11.18 15.50
C LYS A 359 19.14 -10.87 15.41
N ASP A 360 18.46 -10.75 16.54
CA ASP A 360 16.99 -10.63 16.62
C ASP A 360 16.54 -9.18 16.55
N LEU A 361 16.17 -8.73 15.35
CA LEU A 361 15.53 -7.44 15.15
C LEU A 361 14.05 -7.56 15.51
N LYS A 362 13.63 -6.83 16.54
CA LYS A 362 12.24 -6.81 17.02
C LYS A 362 11.58 -5.50 16.63
N ILE A 363 10.48 -5.59 15.91
CA ILE A 363 9.64 -4.45 15.53
C ILE A 363 8.31 -4.62 16.24
N THR A 364 7.96 -3.64 17.04
CA THR A 364 6.75 -3.67 17.87
C THR A 364 5.90 -2.45 17.57
N VAL A 365 4.61 -2.67 17.39
CA VAL A 365 3.61 -1.61 17.30
C VAL A 365 2.93 -1.50 18.65
N TYR A 366 2.92 -0.30 19.21
CA TYR A 366 2.23 0.05 20.43
C TYR A 366 1.09 1.01 20.15
N ASP A 367 0.12 1.00 21.03
CA ASP A 367 -0.92 1.99 21.16
C ASP A 367 -0.50 3.03 22.18
N TYR A 368 -0.58 4.32 21.83
CA TYR A 368 -0.26 5.41 22.73
C TYR A 368 -1.43 5.76 23.61
N ASP A 369 -1.21 5.77 24.90
CA ASP A 369 -2.19 6.12 25.91
C ASP A 369 -1.72 7.32 26.73
N LEU A 370 -2.52 8.39 26.75
CA LEU A 370 -2.17 9.59 27.51
C LEU A 370 -2.20 9.38 29.03
N LEU A 371 -3.13 8.58 29.54
CA LEU A 371 -3.42 8.43 30.98
C LEU A 371 -3.05 7.07 31.55
N SER A 372 -2.84 6.07 30.71
CA SER A 372 -2.46 4.72 31.08
C SER A 372 -1.10 4.35 30.53
N LYS A 373 -0.68 3.12 30.74
CA LYS A 373 0.53 2.59 30.12
C LYS A 373 0.19 2.12 28.72
N ASP A 374 1.03 2.51 27.78
CA ASP A 374 0.89 2.13 26.37
C ASP A 374 0.71 0.63 26.21
N GLU A 375 -0.30 0.24 25.44
CA GLU A 375 -0.62 -1.13 25.14
C GLU A 375 0.15 -1.63 23.91
N LYS A 376 0.58 -2.87 23.98
CA LYS A 376 1.23 -3.51 22.86
C LYS A 376 0.18 -4.11 21.93
N ILE A 377 0.13 -3.63 20.69
CA ILE A 377 -0.72 -4.20 19.65
C ILE A 377 -0.12 -5.52 19.18
N GLY A 378 1.09 -5.49 18.66
CA GLY A 378 1.77 -6.69 18.17
C GLY A 378 3.24 -6.48 17.86
N GLN A 379 3.95 -7.57 17.59
CA GLN A 379 5.35 -7.54 17.20
C GLN A 379 5.67 -8.57 16.13
N THR A 380 6.70 -8.28 15.33
CA THR A 380 7.40 -9.25 14.48
C THR A 380 8.88 -9.29 14.83
N VAL A 381 9.53 -10.43 14.55
CA VAL A 381 10.96 -10.64 14.82
C VAL A 381 11.63 -11.14 13.55
N ILE A 382 12.74 -10.52 13.19
CA ILE A 382 13.55 -10.88 12.02
C ILE A 382 14.89 -11.38 12.48
N ASP A 383 15.30 -12.56 12.01
CA ASP A 383 16.65 -13.11 12.25
C ASP A 383 17.61 -12.53 11.19
N LEU A 384 18.35 -11.49 11.59
CA LEU A 384 19.31 -10.81 10.71
C LEU A 384 20.50 -11.70 10.32
N GLU A 385 20.84 -12.69 11.15
CA GLU A 385 21.94 -13.62 10.85
C GLU A 385 21.56 -14.52 9.66
N ASN A 386 20.35 -15.07 9.64
CA ASN A 386 19.88 -15.88 8.50
C ASN A 386 19.86 -15.04 7.22
N ARG A 387 19.35 -13.79 7.27
CA ARG A 387 19.36 -12.89 6.12
C ARG A 387 20.77 -12.57 5.63
N PHE A 388 21.70 -12.34 6.57
CA PHE A 388 23.09 -12.02 6.23
C PHE A 388 23.85 -13.17 5.58
N LEU A 389 23.59 -14.40 6.03
CA LEU A 389 24.28 -15.61 5.56
C LEU A 389 23.62 -16.23 4.31
N SER A 390 22.39 -15.85 3.99
CA SER A 390 21.65 -16.38 2.85
C SER A 390 22.24 -15.90 1.52
N LYS A 391 22.11 -16.74 0.48
CA LYS A 391 22.44 -16.42 -0.91
C LYS A 391 21.60 -15.28 -1.48
N TYR A 392 20.42 -15.06 -0.93
CA TYR A 392 19.47 -14.00 -1.37
C TYR A 392 19.91 -12.60 -0.97
N GLY A 393 20.97 -12.46 -0.17
CA GLY A 393 21.47 -11.19 0.30
C GLY A 393 20.69 -10.62 1.48
N ALA A 394 21.25 -9.56 2.06
CA ALA A 394 20.72 -8.92 3.25
C ALA A 394 20.10 -7.55 2.99
N CYS A 395 19.87 -7.20 1.73
CA CYS A 395 19.25 -5.94 1.30
C CYS A 395 17.96 -6.21 0.53
N CYS A 396 17.16 -5.16 0.29
CA CYS A 396 15.87 -5.26 -0.41
C CYS A 396 15.93 -5.73 -1.87
N GLY A 397 17.12 -6.07 -2.38
CA GLY A 397 17.32 -6.59 -3.71
C GLY A 397 17.78 -5.55 -4.73
N LEU A 398 17.78 -5.95 -6.00
CA LEU A 398 18.34 -5.14 -7.09
C LEU A 398 17.24 -4.41 -7.85
N PRO A 399 17.36 -3.09 -8.10
CA PRO A 399 16.46 -2.34 -8.97
C PRO A 399 16.58 -2.81 -10.42
N GLN A 400 15.66 -2.38 -11.29
CA GLN A 400 15.70 -2.72 -12.71
C GLN A 400 16.78 -1.96 -13.46
N THR A 401 17.03 -0.72 -13.04
CA THR A 401 17.92 0.19 -13.74
C THR A 401 18.93 0.81 -12.78
N TYR A 402 20.17 0.93 -13.21
CA TYR A 402 21.22 1.61 -12.45
C TYR A 402 21.13 3.12 -12.65
N CYS A 403 20.74 3.83 -11.60
CA CYS A 403 20.64 5.29 -11.58
C CYS A 403 21.63 5.89 -10.56
N ILE A 404 22.24 7.02 -10.94
CA ILE A 404 23.18 7.77 -10.08
C ILE A 404 22.50 8.88 -9.28
N SER A 405 21.25 9.20 -9.59
CA SER A 405 20.44 10.22 -8.92
C SER A 405 18.95 9.89 -9.00
N GLY A 406 18.11 10.73 -8.39
CA GLY A 406 16.66 10.58 -8.39
C GLY A 406 16.13 9.49 -7.44
N PRO A 407 14.84 9.14 -7.53
CA PRO A 407 14.19 8.20 -6.61
C PRO A 407 14.76 6.78 -6.69
N ASN A 408 15.26 6.38 -7.85
CA ASN A 408 15.88 5.07 -8.11
C ASN A 408 17.41 5.09 -8.00
N GLN A 409 17.99 6.09 -7.33
CA GLN A 409 19.42 6.19 -7.11
C GLN A 409 19.97 4.92 -6.43
N TRP A 410 21.11 4.44 -6.93
CA TRP A 410 21.82 3.28 -6.35
C TRP A 410 22.21 3.51 -4.88
N ARG A 411 21.97 2.52 -4.02
CA ARG A 411 22.06 2.67 -2.57
C ARG A 411 22.90 1.60 -1.87
N ASP A 412 23.37 0.59 -2.60
CA ASP A 412 24.24 -0.44 -2.03
C ASP A 412 25.66 0.09 -1.81
N GLN A 413 26.45 -0.64 -1.01
CA GLN A 413 27.86 -0.34 -0.75
C GLN A 413 28.75 -0.63 -1.96
N LEU A 414 28.40 -1.65 -2.74
CA LEU A 414 29.12 -2.08 -3.92
C LEU A 414 28.38 -1.65 -5.20
N GLN A 415 29.14 -1.24 -6.21
CA GLN A 415 28.60 -0.99 -7.54
C GLN A 415 28.18 -2.31 -8.22
N PRO A 416 27.28 -2.31 -9.21
CA PRO A 416 26.85 -3.53 -9.91
C PRO A 416 28.01 -4.35 -10.50
N SER A 417 29.04 -3.70 -11.05
CA SER A 417 30.23 -4.35 -11.58
C SER A 417 31.01 -5.08 -10.47
N GLN A 418 31.10 -4.50 -9.29
CA GLN A 418 31.75 -5.11 -8.11
C GLN A 418 30.93 -6.29 -7.59
N LEU A 419 29.59 -6.15 -7.55
CA LEU A 419 28.69 -7.25 -7.19
C LEU A 419 28.82 -8.41 -8.16
N LEU A 420 28.90 -8.15 -9.46
CA LEU A 420 29.11 -9.18 -10.50
C LEU A 420 30.45 -9.90 -10.32
N GLN A 421 31.49 -9.16 -9.95
CA GLN A 421 32.80 -9.76 -9.63
C GLN A 421 32.71 -10.68 -8.41
N VAL A 422 32.08 -10.23 -7.31
CA VAL A 422 31.87 -11.04 -6.11
C VAL A 422 31.03 -12.28 -6.40
N PHE A 423 29.98 -12.12 -7.20
CA PHE A 423 29.15 -13.21 -7.66
C PHE A 423 29.96 -14.25 -8.45
N ALA A 424 30.77 -13.81 -9.43
CA ALA A 424 31.61 -14.68 -10.22
C ALA A 424 32.64 -15.46 -9.36
N GLN A 425 33.27 -14.79 -8.41
CA GLN A 425 34.23 -15.41 -7.47
C GLN A 425 33.56 -16.45 -6.57
N ARG A 426 32.40 -16.13 -6.01
CA ARG A 426 31.63 -17.03 -5.12
C ARG A 426 31.22 -18.34 -5.83
N HIS A 427 30.89 -18.26 -7.12
CA HIS A 427 30.43 -19.40 -7.92
C HIS A 427 31.56 -19.99 -8.80
N ASN A 428 32.83 -19.65 -8.56
CA ASN A 428 33.98 -20.11 -9.35
C ASN A 428 33.84 -19.87 -10.87
N HIS A 429 33.13 -18.81 -11.27
CA HIS A 429 33.02 -18.42 -12.68
C HIS A 429 34.19 -17.54 -13.10
N LYS A 430 34.47 -17.50 -14.40
CA LYS A 430 35.39 -16.51 -14.97
C LYS A 430 34.82 -15.10 -14.78
N LEU A 431 35.70 -14.14 -14.49
CA LEU A 431 35.31 -12.75 -14.37
C LEU A 431 34.68 -12.24 -15.67
N ALA A 432 33.72 -11.30 -15.53
CA ALA A 432 33.09 -10.65 -16.65
C ALA A 432 34.11 -9.86 -17.50
N VAL A 433 33.98 -9.93 -18.81
CA VAL A 433 34.83 -9.17 -19.76
C VAL A 433 33.98 -8.02 -20.31
N TYR A 434 34.40 -6.80 -20.03
CA TYR A 434 33.74 -5.57 -20.46
C TYR A 434 34.26 -5.13 -21.84
N LYS A 435 33.36 -4.86 -22.76
CA LYS A 435 33.59 -4.24 -24.07
C LYS A 435 32.70 -3.01 -24.21
N GLN A 436 32.95 -2.20 -25.22
CA GLN A 436 32.10 -1.03 -25.48
C GLN A 436 30.61 -1.45 -25.60
N ASN A 437 29.75 -1.04 -24.65
CA ASN A 437 28.32 -1.36 -24.59
C ASN A 437 27.97 -2.85 -24.56
N LYS A 438 28.90 -3.73 -24.17
CA LYS A 438 28.69 -5.17 -24.09
C LYS A 438 29.47 -5.79 -22.94
N ILE A 439 28.90 -6.83 -22.33
CA ILE A 439 29.55 -7.68 -21.32
C ILE A 439 29.49 -9.14 -21.76
N ILE A 440 30.59 -9.83 -21.63
CA ILE A 440 30.65 -11.29 -21.82
C ILE A 440 30.77 -11.95 -20.46
N PHE A 441 29.77 -12.75 -20.09
CA PHE A 441 29.74 -13.48 -18.84
C PHE A 441 29.22 -14.90 -19.04
N LYS A 442 29.87 -15.93 -18.46
CA LYS A 442 29.56 -17.37 -18.66
C LYS A 442 29.54 -17.79 -20.16
N GLY A 443 30.26 -17.10 -21.02
CA GLY A 443 30.28 -17.37 -22.47
C GLY A 443 29.14 -16.73 -23.26
N GLN A 444 28.20 -16.08 -22.58
CA GLN A 444 27.10 -15.32 -23.19
C GLN A 444 27.46 -13.83 -23.29
N GLU A 445 27.11 -13.21 -24.43
CA GLU A 445 27.31 -11.78 -24.67
C GLU A 445 25.98 -11.07 -24.39
N TYR A 446 26.01 -10.02 -23.57
CA TYR A 446 24.90 -9.14 -23.24
C TYR A 446 25.18 -7.75 -23.78
N SER A 447 24.23 -7.14 -24.48
CA SER A 447 24.37 -5.80 -25.04
C SER A 447 23.38 -4.81 -24.46
N LEU A 448 23.74 -3.52 -24.47
CA LEU A 448 22.90 -2.46 -23.95
C LEU A 448 21.57 -2.35 -24.72
N SER A 449 21.62 -2.59 -26.04
CA SER A 449 20.44 -2.55 -26.91
C SER A 449 19.39 -3.62 -26.59
N GLU A 450 19.76 -4.73 -25.94
CA GLU A 450 18.80 -5.79 -25.61
C GLU A 450 17.68 -5.35 -24.64
N PHE A 451 17.95 -4.38 -23.78
CA PHE A 451 17.00 -3.97 -22.75
C PHE A 451 16.73 -2.47 -22.69
N GLU A 452 17.46 -1.65 -23.49
CA GLU A 452 17.28 -0.19 -23.53
C GLU A 452 16.66 0.31 -24.84
N ASP A 453 16.61 -0.50 -25.89
CA ASP A 453 15.98 -0.10 -27.14
C ASP A 453 14.48 0.18 -26.96
N GLY A 454 14.02 1.30 -27.49
CA GLY A 454 12.63 1.74 -27.42
C GLY A 454 12.21 2.39 -26.09
N LYS A 455 13.13 2.52 -25.13
CA LYS A 455 12.84 3.21 -23.86
C LYS A 455 13.13 4.71 -23.96
N SER A 456 12.28 5.50 -23.31
CA SER A 456 12.51 6.95 -23.18
C SER A 456 13.83 7.24 -22.48
N PRO A 457 14.58 8.28 -22.87
CA PRO A 457 15.82 8.67 -22.22
C PRO A 457 15.54 9.08 -20.76
N ASN A 458 16.25 8.43 -19.82
CA ASN A 458 16.17 8.74 -18.41
C ASN A 458 17.41 9.55 -18.00
N PRO A 459 17.28 10.81 -17.54
CA PRO A 459 18.41 11.68 -17.19
C PRO A 459 19.22 11.20 -15.98
N HIS A 460 18.67 10.25 -15.20
CA HIS A 460 19.29 9.72 -13.98
C HIS A 460 20.16 8.49 -14.22
N LEU A 461 20.25 7.97 -15.45
CA LEU A 461 21.02 6.79 -15.79
C LEU A 461 22.51 6.95 -15.48
N GLY A 462 23.07 5.91 -14.88
CA GLY A 462 24.51 5.80 -14.64
C GLY A 462 25.31 5.28 -15.84
N PRO A 463 26.61 5.02 -15.67
CA PRO A 463 27.49 4.51 -16.71
C PRO A 463 26.97 3.22 -17.37
N PRO A 464 27.21 3.03 -18.68
CA PRO A 464 26.73 1.85 -19.42
C PRO A 464 27.20 0.52 -18.84
N ASP A 465 28.46 0.45 -18.37
CA ASP A 465 29.04 -0.78 -17.81
C ASP A 465 28.35 -1.22 -16.53
N GLU A 466 27.98 -0.27 -15.66
CA GLU A 466 27.25 -0.55 -14.42
C GLU A 466 25.80 -0.98 -14.72
N ARG A 467 25.12 -0.37 -15.70
CA ARG A 467 23.78 -0.77 -16.14
C ARG A 467 23.78 -2.19 -16.73
N LEU A 468 24.78 -2.52 -17.56
CA LEU A 468 24.97 -3.86 -18.09
C LEU A 468 25.30 -4.88 -16.99
N ALA A 469 26.17 -4.54 -16.05
CA ALA A 469 26.49 -5.41 -14.93
C ALA A 469 25.25 -5.73 -14.09
N LEU A 470 24.41 -4.73 -13.82
CA LEU A 470 23.14 -4.89 -13.13
C LEU A 470 22.17 -5.81 -13.92
N TYR A 471 22.06 -5.60 -15.22
CA TYR A 471 21.24 -6.46 -16.08
C TYR A 471 21.71 -7.92 -16.04
N VAL A 472 23.02 -8.16 -16.13
CA VAL A 472 23.58 -9.52 -16.02
C VAL A 472 23.26 -10.14 -14.64
N LEU A 473 23.45 -9.40 -13.54
CA LEU A 473 23.13 -9.88 -12.19
C LEU A 473 21.66 -10.30 -12.07
N ARG A 474 20.73 -9.52 -12.62
CA ARG A 474 19.31 -9.86 -12.63
C ARG A 474 19.02 -11.11 -13.46
N LYS A 475 19.65 -11.27 -14.63
CA LYS A 475 19.56 -12.49 -15.45
C LYS A 475 20.15 -13.73 -14.75
N GLN A 476 21.05 -13.55 -13.78
CA GLN A 476 21.56 -14.64 -12.94
C GLN A 476 20.59 -14.98 -11.78
N GLY A 477 19.41 -14.41 -11.71
CA GLY A 477 18.38 -14.74 -10.73
C GLY A 477 18.60 -14.08 -9.35
N LEU A 478 19.40 -13.02 -9.26
CA LEU A 478 19.48 -12.28 -8.01
C LEU A 478 18.15 -11.60 -7.71
N VAL A 479 17.86 -11.49 -6.43
CA VAL A 479 16.55 -11.01 -5.92
C VAL A 479 16.27 -9.59 -6.43
N HIS A 480 15.05 -9.40 -6.93
CA HIS A 480 14.54 -8.09 -7.33
C HIS A 480 14.26 -7.21 -6.12
N GLU A 481 14.33 -5.89 -6.32
CA GLU A 481 13.94 -4.93 -5.28
C GLU A 481 12.51 -5.20 -4.79
N HIS A 482 12.36 -5.28 -3.48
CA HIS A 482 11.10 -5.74 -2.90
C HIS A 482 10.77 -5.06 -1.56
N VAL A 483 9.50 -5.20 -1.21
CA VAL A 483 8.94 -4.85 0.10
C VAL A 483 8.22 -6.10 0.62
N GLU A 484 8.36 -6.41 1.89
CA GLU A 484 7.69 -7.54 2.55
C GLU A 484 6.53 -7.07 3.45
N THR A 485 5.55 -7.93 3.61
CA THR A 485 4.44 -7.74 4.54
C THR A 485 4.56 -8.76 5.66
N ARG A 486 4.65 -8.31 6.90
CA ARG A 486 4.86 -9.18 8.06
C ARG A 486 3.66 -9.14 8.99
N ALA A 487 3.24 -10.31 9.45
CA ALA A 487 2.22 -10.43 10.46
C ALA A 487 2.75 -9.97 11.84
N LEU A 488 1.91 -9.31 12.59
CA LEU A 488 2.18 -8.85 13.96
C LEU A 488 1.50 -9.80 14.94
N TYR A 489 2.24 -10.32 15.92
CA TYR A 489 1.72 -11.23 16.94
C TYR A 489 1.87 -10.66 18.34
N SER A 490 0.87 -10.90 19.17
CA SER A 490 0.98 -10.58 20.59
C SER A 490 1.67 -11.71 21.35
N PRO A 491 2.57 -11.43 22.29
CA PRO A 491 3.16 -12.47 23.16
C PRO A 491 2.13 -13.22 23.99
N ILE A 492 0.96 -12.62 24.25
CA ILE A 492 -0.15 -13.22 25.00
C ILE A 492 -0.96 -14.18 24.13
N GLN A 493 -1.03 -13.90 22.84
CA GLN A 493 -1.78 -14.67 21.82
C GLN A 493 -0.88 -14.89 20.60
N PRO A 494 0.13 -15.78 20.70
CA PRO A 494 1.17 -15.90 19.66
C PRO A 494 0.67 -16.46 18.32
N ASP A 495 -0.50 -17.10 18.31
CA ASP A 495 -1.08 -17.70 17.11
C ASP A 495 -2.16 -16.84 16.45
N ILE A 496 -2.48 -15.68 17.03
CA ILE A 496 -3.49 -14.75 16.49
C ILE A 496 -2.81 -13.51 15.94
N GLU A 497 -3.02 -13.27 14.65
CA GLU A 497 -2.56 -12.07 13.97
C GLU A 497 -3.25 -10.81 14.54
N GLN A 498 -2.46 -9.81 14.89
CA GLN A 498 -2.92 -8.53 15.44
C GLN A 498 -2.87 -7.40 14.41
N GLY A 499 -2.65 -7.72 13.16
CA GLY A 499 -2.45 -6.82 12.05
C GLY A 499 -1.17 -7.13 11.28
N LYS A 500 -0.92 -6.37 10.21
CA LYS A 500 0.23 -6.54 9.33
C LYS A 500 1.01 -5.25 9.22
N ILE A 501 2.33 -5.38 8.98
CA ILE A 501 3.22 -4.25 8.74
C ILE A 501 3.98 -4.46 7.44
N GLN A 502 3.97 -3.45 6.58
CA GLN A 502 4.71 -3.42 5.34
C GLN A 502 6.03 -2.69 5.53
N MET A 503 7.13 -3.36 5.16
CA MET A 503 8.47 -2.90 5.50
C MET A 503 9.54 -3.59 4.67
N TRP A 504 10.79 -3.16 4.82
CA TRP A 504 11.98 -3.93 4.46
C TRP A 504 13.17 -3.59 5.35
N VAL A 505 14.20 -4.42 5.30
CA VAL A 505 15.43 -4.22 6.06
C VAL A 505 16.62 -4.32 5.13
N ASP A 506 17.54 -3.36 5.23
CA ASP A 506 18.85 -3.41 4.61
C ASP A 506 19.93 -3.58 5.68
N LEU A 507 20.83 -4.52 5.44
CA LEU A 507 21.91 -4.86 6.35
C LEU A 507 23.27 -4.68 5.66
N PHE A 508 24.07 -3.75 6.13
CA PHE A 508 25.34 -3.36 5.52
C PHE A 508 26.53 -3.66 6.42
N PRO A 509 27.44 -4.60 6.04
CA PRO A 509 28.69 -4.82 6.75
C PRO A 509 29.58 -3.56 6.76
N LYS A 510 29.98 -3.09 7.93
CA LYS A 510 30.83 -1.89 8.03
C LYS A 510 32.20 -2.05 7.37
N SER A 511 32.66 -3.29 7.19
CA SER A 511 33.90 -3.62 6.50
C SER A 511 33.94 -3.22 5.02
N LEU A 512 32.79 -3.07 4.38
CA LEU A 512 32.67 -2.66 2.98
C LEU A 512 32.54 -1.14 2.77
N GLY A 513 32.61 -0.36 3.85
CA GLY A 513 32.45 1.09 3.81
C GLY A 513 31.00 1.53 4.02
N PRO A 514 30.69 2.84 3.88
CA PRO A 514 29.35 3.36 4.06
C PRO A 514 28.45 3.01 2.86
N PRO A 515 27.18 2.70 3.07
CA PRO A 515 26.21 2.54 1.99
C PRO A 515 25.85 3.88 1.35
N GLY A 516 25.18 3.83 0.20
CA GLY A 516 24.59 4.99 -0.45
C GLY A 516 23.53 5.69 0.42
N PRO A 517 22.97 6.82 -0.05
CA PRO A 517 21.96 7.57 0.71
C PRO A 517 20.71 6.69 0.94
N PRO A 518 20.00 6.87 2.08
CA PRO A 518 18.79 6.12 2.34
C PRO A 518 17.66 6.53 1.38
N PHE A 519 16.65 5.66 1.23
CA PHE A 519 15.40 6.02 0.58
C PHE A 519 14.64 7.07 1.40
N ASN A 520 14.08 8.07 0.71
CA ASN A 520 13.13 8.97 1.33
C ASN A 520 11.72 8.39 1.16
N ILE A 521 11.19 7.83 2.23
CA ILE A 521 9.83 7.28 2.29
C ILE A 521 8.89 8.15 3.13
N THR A 522 9.27 9.39 3.42
CA THR A 522 8.41 10.33 4.16
C THR A 522 7.06 10.46 3.45
N PRO A 523 5.94 10.35 4.19
CA PRO A 523 4.62 10.50 3.59
C PRO A 523 4.45 11.85 2.90
N ARG A 524 3.71 11.86 1.81
CA ARG A 524 3.39 13.07 1.07
C ARG A 524 2.58 14.02 1.96
N LYS A 525 2.87 15.32 1.89
CA LYS A 525 2.15 16.34 2.65
C LYS A 525 1.14 17.04 1.76
N ALA A 526 -0.06 17.24 2.30
CA ALA A 526 -1.08 18.03 1.64
C ALA A 526 -0.66 19.50 1.53
N LYS A 527 -1.02 20.13 0.41
CA LYS A 527 -0.81 21.56 0.16
C LYS A 527 -2.12 22.30 0.31
N ARG A 528 -2.04 23.56 0.79
CA ARG A 528 -3.21 24.43 0.92
C ARG A 528 -3.60 25.01 -0.43
N PHE A 529 -4.87 24.78 -0.82
CA PHE A 529 -5.52 25.37 -1.98
C PHE A 529 -6.78 26.13 -1.58
N TYR A 530 -7.25 26.95 -2.49
CA TYR A 530 -8.48 27.71 -2.35
C TYR A 530 -9.34 27.51 -3.59
N LEU A 531 -10.56 27.02 -3.41
CA LEU A 531 -11.58 26.99 -4.44
C LEU A 531 -12.36 28.30 -4.39
N ARG A 532 -12.29 29.11 -5.44
CA ARG A 532 -13.15 30.27 -5.68
C ARG A 532 -14.31 29.84 -6.55
N CYS A 533 -15.51 29.95 -6.06
CA CYS A 533 -16.72 29.65 -6.80
C CYS A 533 -17.55 30.92 -6.95
N ILE A 534 -17.66 31.48 -8.15
CA ILE A 534 -18.48 32.66 -8.42
C ILE A 534 -19.81 32.17 -8.95
N ILE A 535 -20.87 32.42 -8.21
CA ILE A 535 -22.25 32.18 -8.63
C ILE A 535 -22.75 33.42 -9.38
N TRP A 536 -22.98 33.27 -10.68
CA TRP A 536 -23.48 34.36 -11.52
C TRP A 536 -24.97 34.39 -11.53
N ASN A 537 -25.59 33.34 -12.02
CA ASN A 537 -27.01 33.29 -12.27
C ASN A 537 -27.60 31.90 -11.98
N THR A 538 -28.92 31.86 -11.69
CA THR A 538 -29.71 30.65 -11.78
C THR A 538 -30.77 30.81 -12.89
N TYR A 539 -31.23 29.69 -13.43
CA TYR A 539 -32.25 29.66 -14.49
C TYR A 539 -33.14 28.39 -14.36
N ASP A 540 -34.42 28.49 -14.75
CA ASP A 540 -35.37 27.38 -14.67
C ASP A 540 -35.47 26.71 -13.28
N VAL A 541 -35.35 27.51 -12.20
CA VAL A 541 -35.49 26.97 -10.84
C VAL A 541 -36.98 26.71 -10.58
N ILE A 542 -37.27 25.56 -9.95
CA ILE A 542 -38.62 25.21 -9.53
C ILE A 542 -39.13 26.27 -8.55
N LEU A 543 -40.33 26.77 -8.77
CA LEU A 543 -41.00 27.76 -7.92
C LEU A 543 -41.90 27.06 -6.94
N ASP A 544 -41.74 27.28 -5.64
CA ASP A 544 -42.46 26.60 -4.59
C ASP A 544 -43.56 27.43 -3.96
N GLU A 545 -43.34 28.71 -3.74
CA GLU A 545 -44.32 29.61 -3.16
C GLU A 545 -45.41 30.02 -4.16
N VAL A 546 -46.64 30.19 -3.67
CA VAL A 546 -47.74 30.76 -4.43
C VAL A 546 -48.14 32.11 -3.84
N SER A 547 -48.07 33.17 -4.63
CA SER A 547 -48.45 34.52 -4.21
C SER A 547 -49.93 34.60 -3.94
N ILE A 548 -50.38 35.64 -3.23
CA ILE A 548 -51.80 35.97 -2.99
C ILE A 548 -52.57 36.13 -4.31
N THR A 549 -51.88 36.45 -5.41
CA THR A 549 -52.44 36.55 -6.77
C THR A 549 -52.45 35.24 -7.52
N GLY A 550 -52.04 34.10 -6.89
CA GLY A 550 -52.02 32.79 -7.50
C GLY A 550 -50.79 32.50 -8.41
N GLU A 551 -49.82 33.38 -8.43
CA GLU A 551 -48.58 33.24 -9.20
C GLU A 551 -47.55 32.50 -8.39
N LYS A 552 -46.84 31.55 -9.02
CA LYS A 552 -45.67 30.87 -8.40
C LYS A 552 -44.47 31.80 -8.36
N MET A 553 -43.77 31.84 -7.25
CA MET A 553 -42.55 32.61 -7.07
C MET A 553 -41.62 31.89 -6.07
N SER A 554 -40.36 32.26 -6.01
CA SER A 554 -39.41 31.81 -4.99
C SER A 554 -38.37 32.90 -4.69
N ASP A 555 -37.95 32.96 -3.43
CA ASP A 555 -36.86 33.82 -2.92
C ASP A 555 -35.56 33.07 -2.96
N ILE A 556 -34.91 33.00 -4.14
CA ILE A 556 -33.82 32.08 -4.46
C ILE A 556 -32.49 32.51 -3.87
N TYR A 557 -31.79 31.58 -3.23
CA TYR A 557 -30.37 31.72 -2.94
C TYR A 557 -29.61 30.40 -3.19
N VAL A 558 -28.30 30.49 -3.35
CA VAL A 558 -27.42 29.36 -3.60
C VAL A 558 -26.47 29.14 -2.43
N LYS A 559 -26.32 27.91 -1.98
CA LYS A 559 -25.48 27.50 -0.88
C LYS A 559 -24.46 26.48 -1.38
N GLY A 560 -23.22 26.59 -0.91
CA GLY A 560 -22.16 25.67 -1.34
C GLY A 560 -21.18 25.32 -0.22
N TRP A 561 -20.53 24.14 -0.33
CA TRP A 561 -19.43 23.72 0.53
C TRP A 561 -18.67 22.55 -0.10
N LEU A 562 -17.48 22.30 0.39
CA LEU A 562 -16.74 21.06 0.10
C LEU A 562 -17.11 19.99 1.13
N ILE A 563 -17.31 18.74 0.66
CA ILE A 563 -17.55 17.59 1.54
C ILE A 563 -16.37 17.45 2.53
N GLY A 564 -16.70 17.23 3.79
CA GLY A 564 -15.72 17.19 4.87
C GLY A 564 -15.46 18.53 5.53
N HIS A 565 -15.87 19.64 4.92
CA HIS A 565 -15.78 21.01 5.46
C HIS A 565 -17.16 21.63 5.65
N GLU A 566 -18.10 20.87 6.24
CA GLU A 566 -19.50 21.30 6.43
C GLU A 566 -19.62 22.52 7.36
N GLU A 567 -18.61 22.77 8.19
CA GLU A 567 -18.52 23.98 9.03
C GLU A 567 -18.30 25.27 8.22
N ASN A 568 -17.79 25.15 6.99
CA ASN A 568 -17.53 26.28 6.10
C ASN A 568 -18.58 26.39 4.99
N LYS A 569 -19.83 26.09 5.31
CA LYS A 569 -20.95 26.30 4.38
C LYS A 569 -21.15 27.78 4.13
N GLN A 570 -21.15 28.18 2.87
CA GLN A 570 -21.35 29.58 2.45
C GLN A 570 -22.57 29.69 1.57
N LYS A 571 -23.21 30.88 1.57
CA LYS A 571 -24.39 31.15 0.75
C LYS A 571 -24.31 32.53 0.08
N THR A 572 -25.04 32.70 -1.02
CA THR A 572 -25.20 33.96 -1.70
C THR A 572 -26.18 34.86 -0.91
N ASP A 573 -26.31 36.11 -1.32
CA ASP A 573 -27.46 36.94 -0.98
C ASP A 573 -28.72 36.36 -1.65
N VAL A 574 -29.89 36.85 -1.24
CA VAL A 574 -31.18 36.29 -1.72
C VAL A 574 -31.67 37.12 -2.90
N HIS A 575 -32.09 36.47 -3.98
CA HIS A 575 -32.86 37.07 -5.09
C HIS A 575 -34.35 36.90 -4.80
N TYR A 576 -34.94 37.93 -4.26
CA TYR A 576 -36.34 37.93 -3.87
C TYR A 576 -37.28 37.89 -5.08
N ARG A 577 -38.36 37.09 -5.01
CA ARG A 577 -39.48 37.03 -5.91
C ARG A 577 -39.15 36.75 -7.38
N SER A 578 -38.41 35.74 -7.59
CA SER A 578 -38.23 35.19 -8.91
C SER A 578 -39.58 34.61 -9.43
N LEU A 579 -40.09 35.16 -10.53
CA LEU A 579 -41.30 34.70 -11.17
C LEU A 579 -41.08 33.70 -12.29
N GLY A 580 -39.88 33.51 -12.73
CA GLY A 580 -39.48 32.58 -13.81
C GLY A 580 -38.34 31.67 -13.45
N GLY A 581 -37.99 31.56 -12.15
CA GLY A 581 -36.87 30.70 -11.73
C GLY A 581 -35.52 31.27 -12.08
N GLU A 582 -35.41 32.53 -12.43
CA GLU A 582 -34.11 33.21 -12.60
C GLU A 582 -33.65 33.83 -11.31
N GLY A 583 -32.35 33.72 -11.02
CA GLY A 583 -31.66 34.42 -9.96
C GLY A 583 -30.39 35.07 -10.51
N ASN A 584 -30.06 36.27 -10.05
CA ASN A 584 -28.83 37.01 -10.37
C ASN A 584 -28.09 37.32 -9.08
N PHE A 585 -26.84 36.87 -8.96
CA PHE A 585 -26.09 36.92 -7.70
C PHE A 585 -24.80 37.70 -7.81
N ASN A 586 -23.93 37.43 -8.79
CA ASN A 586 -22.58 37.91 -8.86
C ASN A 586 -21.86 37.81 -7.51
N TRP A 587 -21.84 36.60 -6.96
CA TRP A 587 -21.40 36.34 -5.60
C TRP A 587 -20.28 35.32 -5.55
N ARG A 588 -19.20 35.60 -4.83
CA ARG A 588 -18.04 34.73 -4.69
C ARG A 588 -18.10 33.95 -3.37
N LEU A 589 -17.96 32.63 -3.47
CA LEU A 589 -17.73 31.72 -2.37
C LEU A 589 -16.24 31.34 -2.38
N VAL A 590 -15.61 31.20 -1.21
CA VAL A 590 -14.18 30.89 -1.08
C VAL A 590 -13.99 29.78 -0.07
N PHE A 591 -13.49 28.63 -0.54
CA PHE A 591 -13.32 27.43 0.26
C PHE A 591 -11.84 27.08 0.36
N PRO A 592 -11.19 27.23 1.54
CA PRO A 592 -9.85 26.70 1.78
C PRO A 592 -9.92 25.20 2.01
N PHE A 593 -8.96 24.45 1.45
CA PHE A 593 -8.85 23.01 1.66
C PHE A 593 -7.40 22.55 1.47
N ASP A 594 -7.07 21.42 2.11
CA ASP A 594 -5.78 20.78 1.97
C ASP A 594 -5.89 19.62 0.98
N TYR A 595 -5.03 19.60 -0.03
CA TYR A 595 -5.10 18.66 -1.14
C TYR A 595 -3.73 18.00 -1.39
N LEU A 596 -3.77 16.70 -1.67
CA LEU A 596 -2.63 15.89 -2.07
C LEU A 596 -2.66 15.71 -3.60
N PRO A 597 -1.93 16.52 -4.39
CA PRO A 597 -2.01 16.46 -5.85
C PRO A 597 -1.65 15.10 -6.42
N ALA A 598 -0.64 14.44 -5.86
CA ALA A 598 -0.20 13.13 -6.30
C ALA A 598 -1.21 12.00 -6.04
N GLU A 599 -2.03 12.12 -4.99
CA GLU A 599 -3.05 11.12 -4.65
C GLU A 599 -4.45 11.55 -5.10
N GLN A 600 -4.61 12.79 -5.57
CA GLN A 600 -5.87 13.40 -6.02
C GLN A 600 -6.97 13.41 -4.94
N VAL A 601 -6.59 13.56 -3.67
CA VAL A 601 -7.51 13.56 -2.53
C VAL A 601 -7.32 14.77 -1.64
N CYS A 602 -8.41 15.19 -0.98
CA CYS A 602 -8.34 16.16 0.11
C CYS A 602 -7.95 15.45 1.41
N SER A 603 -7.10 16.11 2.21
CA SER A 603 -6.81 15.72 3.57
C SER A 603 -7.64 16.59 4.51
N ILE A 604 -8.47 15.96 5.34
CA ILE A 604 -9.34 16.63 6.28
C ILE A 604 -8.96 16.20 7.68
N THR A 605 -8.63 17.16 8.52
CA THR A 605 -8.27 16.94 9.90
C THR A 605 -9.42 17.38 10.82
N LYS A 606 -10.12 16.41 11.41
CA LYS A 606 -11.24 16.68 12.33
C LYS A 606 -11.02 16.04 13.68
N LYS A 607 -11.55 16.67 14.74
CA LYS A 607 -11.72 16.03 16.03
C LYS A 607 -13.04 15.26 16.03
N GLU A 608 -13.02 13.98 16.39
CA GLU A 608 -14.26 13.19 16.47
C GLU A 608 -15.19 13.73 17.54
N HIS A 609 -14.62 14.17 18.68
CA HIS A 609 -15.35 14.82 19.76
C HIS A 609 -14.60 16.06 20.25
N PHE A 610 -15.32 17.05 20.78
CA PHE A 610 -14.72 18.32 21.24
C PHE A 610 -13.71 18.14 22.40
N TRP A 611 -13.83 17.06 23.17
CA TRP A 611 -12.92 16.70 24.24
C TRP A 611 -11.70 15.88 23.81
N ASN A 612 -11.67 15.38 22.58
CA ASN A 612 -10.51 14.67 22.06
C ASN A 612 -9.36 15.65 21.87
N LEU A 613 -8.18 15.29 22.39
CA LEU A 613 -6.95 16.06 22.17
C LEU A 613 -6.46 15.88 20.75
N ASP A 614 -6.60 14.68 20.19
CA ASP A 614 -6.11 14.29 18.89
C ASP A 614 -7.10 14.55 17.76
N LYS A 615 -6.54 14.79 16.58
CA LYS A 615 -7.27 15.04 15.34
C LYS A 615 -7.08 13.85 14.42
N THR A 616 -8.17 13.33 13.91
CA THR A 616 -8.13 12.28 12.89
C THR A 616 -7.94 12.91 11.50
N GLU A 617 -6.98 12.44 10.75
CA GLU A 617 -6.82 12.78 9.33
C GLU A 617 -7.60 11.77 8.48
N THR A 618 -8.49 12.29 7.63
CA THR A 618 -9.29 11.50 6.70
C THR A 618 -9.03 11.97 5.28
N LYS A 619 -8.75 11.05 4.36
CA LYS A 619 -8.56 11.34 2.94
C LYS A 619 -9.85 11.05 2.18
N MET A 620 -10.27 11.99 1.34
CA MET A 620 -11.48 11.85 0.50
C MET A 620 -11.39 12.65 -0.79
N SER A 621 -12.19 12.29 -1.79
CA SER A 621 -12.27 13.05 -3.04
C SER A 621 -12.75 14.48 -2.82
N PRO A 622 -12.22 15.48 -3.56
CA PRO A 622 -12.60 16.88 -3.45
C PRO A 622 -13.99 17.14 -4.07
N ASN A 623 -15.04 16.82 -3.35
CA ASN A 623 -16.43 16.98 -3.81
C ASN A 623 -17.01 18.32 -3.40
N LEU A 624 -17.43 19.11 -4.40
CA LEU A 624 -18.18 20.36 -4.21
C LEU A 624 -19.68 20.07 -4.26
N ILE A 625 -20.40 20.53 -3.25
CA ILE A 625 -21.86 20.53 -3.22
C ILE A 625 -22.36 21.96 -3.43
N ILE A 626 -23.27 22.11 -4.39
CA ILE A 626 -24.02 23.36 -4.63
C ILE A 626 -25.51 23.03 -4.51
N GLN A 627 -26.21 23.83 -3.72
CA GLN A 627 -27.64 23.66 -3.50
C GLN A 627 -28.39 24.97 -3.81
N ILE A 628 -29.60 24.84 -4.35
CA ILE A 628 -30.56 25.94 -4.56
C ILE A 628 -31.62 25.82 -3.47
N TRP A 629 -31.93 26.94 -2.84
CA TRP A 629 -32.88 27.04 -1.74
C TRP A 629 -33.87 28.20 -1.99
N ASP A 630 -35.08 28.06 -1.45
CA ASP A 630 -36.03 29.13 -1.27
C ASP A 630 -35.92 29.67 0.15
N ASN A 631 -35.83 30.97 0.30
CA ASN A 631 -35.65 31.64 1.57
C ASN A 631 -36.96 32.06 2.19
N ASP A 632 -37.45 31.30 3.14
CA ASP A 632 -38.64 31.61 3.92
C ASP A 632 -38.31 32.39 5.21
N LYS A 633 -39.12 33.39 5.53
CA LYS A 633 -38.95 34.15 6.78
C LYS A 633 -39.80 33.67 7.96
N PHE A 634 -40.88 32.97 7.67
CA PHE A 634 -41.82 32.50 8.68
C PHE A 634 -41.79 30.99 8.88
N SER A 635 -41.09 30.28 8.01
CA SER A 635 -40.83 28.84 8.06
C SER A 635 -39.33 28.54 7.88
N PHE A 636 -38.95 27.26 7.82
CA PHE A 636 -37.60 26.85 7.42
C PHE A 636 -37.48 27.04 5.91
N ASP A 637 -36.25 27.43 5.50
CA ASP A 637 -35.90 27.53 4.07
C ASP A 637 -36.18 26.21 3.37
N ASP A 638 -36.82 26.25 2.19
CA ASP A 638 -37.14 25.06 1.42
C ASP A 638 -36.03 24.67 0.44
N TYR A 639 -35.71 23.38 0.45
CA TYR A 639 -34.68 22.80 -0.45
C TYR A 639 -35.27 22.55 -1.83
N LEU A 640 -34.74 23.20 -2.86
CA LEU A 640 -35.22 23.05 -4.25
C LEU A 640 -34.43 22.02 -5.07
N GLY A 641 -33.13 21.96 -4.90
CA GLY A 641 -32.29 20.97 -5.61
C GLY A 641 -30.79 21.18 -5.43
N SER A 642 -30.00 20.20 -5.85
CA SER A 642 -28.54 20.24 -5.71
C SER A 642 -27.78 19.60 -6.88
N ILE A 643 -26.50 19.91 -6.93
CA ILE A 643 -25.49 19.16 -7.68
C ILE A 643 -24.30 18.86 -6.79
N GLN A 644 -23.75 17.66 -6.91
CA GLN A 644 -22.48 17.26 -6.32
C GLN A 644 -21.50 16.96 -7.44
N MET A 645 -20.28 17.47 -7.37
CA MET A 645 -19.25 17.32 -8.38
C MET A 645 -17.89 17.00 -7.75
N ASP A 646 -17.23 15.95 -8.23
CA ASP A 646 -15.80 15.71 -7.93
C ASP A 646 -14.95 16.67 -8.78
N LEU A 647 -14.14 17.48 -8.15
CA LEU A 647 -13.31 18.47 -8.83
C LEU A 647 -12.19 17.87 -9.68
N ASN A 648 -11.81 16.61 -9.43
CA ASN A 648 -10.89 15.86 -10.28
C ASN A 648 -11.57 15.43 -11.59
N ARG A 649 -12.88 15.16 -11.55
CA ARG A 649 -13.65 14.58 -12.66
C ARG A 649 -15.05 15.13 -12.71
N MET A 650 -15.19 16.42 -12.91
CA MET A 650 -16.49 17.06 -12.95
C MET A 650 -17.10 17.05 -14.37
N PRO A 651 -18.43 17.02 -14.48
CA PRO A 651 -19.08 17.10 -15.79
C PRO A 651 -18.78 18.43 -16.47
N LYS A 652 -18.43 18.38 -17.76
CA LYS A 652 -18.16 19.57 -18.57
C LYS A 652 -19.40 20.45 -18.64
N PRO A 653 -19.31 21.75 -18.29
CA PRO A 653 -20.49 22.61 -18.26
C PRO A 653 -21.06 22.92 -19.65
N ALA A 654 -22.33 23.20 -19.68
CA ALA A 654 -22.97 23.74 -20.88
C ALA A 654 -22.58 25.23 -21.09
N LYS A 655 -22.52 25.67 -22.33
CA LYS A 655 -22.18 27.05 -22.70
C LYS A 655 -23.35 28.03 -22.48
N SER A 656 -24.58 27.53 -22.41
CA SER A 656 -25.79 28.35 -22.15
C SER A 656 -26.80 27.53 -21.35
N ALA A 657 -27.71 28.22 -20.66
CA ALA A 657 -28.76 27.62 -19.86
C ALA A 657 -29.67 26.69 -20.68
N GLU A 658 -29.94 27.03 -21.95
CA GLU A 658 -30.82 26.23 -22.84
C GLU A 658 -30.20 24.87 -23.18
N LYS A 659 -28.85 24.79 -23.26
CA LYS A 659 -28.12 23.53 -23.54
C LYS A 659 -27.79 22.72 -22.28
N CYS A 660 -28.19 23.20 -21.12
CA CYS A 660 -27.92 22.56 -19.83
C CYS A 660 -29.11 21.61 -19.51
N SER A 661 -28.84 20.30 -19.54
CA SER A 661 -29.81 19.24 -19.21
C SER A 661 -29.21 18.25 -18.22
N LEU A 662 -30.04 17.36 -17.65
CA LEU A 662 -29.58 16.29 -16.76
C LEU A 662 -28.67 15.29 -17.46
N ASP A 663 -28.70 15.19 -18.80
CA ASP A 663 -27.81 14.32 -19.58
C ASP A 663 -26.32 14.63 -19.35
N LEU A 664 -25.99 15.85 -18.89
CA LEU A 664 -24.60 16.21 -18.53
C LEU A 664 -24.06 15.44 -17.32
N LEU A 665 -24.94 14.88 -16.50
CA LEU A 665 -24.60 14.14 -15.29
C LEU A 665 -24.62 12.62 -15.51
N ASP A 666 -25.02 12.15 -16.68
CA ASP A 666 -25.10 10.73 -16.98
C ASP A 666 -23.77 10.21 -17.57
N GLU A 667 -23.01 9.52 -16.73
CA GLU A 667 -21.72 8.92 -17.11
C GLU A 667 -21.84 7.79 -18.15
N SER A 668 -23.03 7.23 -18.33
CA SER A 668 -23.27 6.15 -19.29
C SER A 668 -23.39 6.65 -20.73
N LEU A 669 -23.60 7.94 -20.92
CA LEU A 669 -23.80 8.53 -22.25
C LEU A 669 -22.47 8.83 -22.95
N PRO A 670 -22.35 8.58 -24.27
CA PRO A 670 -21.12 8.86 -25.04
C PRO A 670 -20.74 10.34 -25.06
N ARG A 671 -21.63 11.23 -24.63
CA ARG A 671 -21.41 12.69 -24.56
C ARG A 671 -20.81 13.13 -23.22
N PHE A 672 -20.72 12.24 -22.24
CA PHE A 672 -20.08 12.56 -20.98
C PHE A 672 -18.59 12.81 -21.21
N ALA A 673 -18.15 14.04 -21.02
CA ALA A 673 -16.77 14.45 -21.12
C ALA A 673 -16.36 15.05 -19.77
N PRO A 674 -15.71 14.29 -18.90
CA PRO A 674 -15.25 14.83 -17.62
C PRO A 674 -14.09 15.80 -17.82
N VAL A 675 -14.00 16.80 -16.96
CA VAL A 675 -12.92 17.77 -16.91
C VAL A 675 -12.37 17.85 -15.49
N SER A 676 -11.04 17.91 -15.36
CA SER A 676 -10.38 18.16 -14.09
C SER A 676 -10.21 19.67 -13.87
N LEU A 677 -10.69 20.17 -12.74
CA LEU A 677 -10.49 21.58 -12.38
C LEU A 677 -9.02 21.85 -12.00
N PHE A 678 -8.31 20.84 -11.49
CA PHE A 678 -6.90 20.95 -11.15
C PHE A 678 -6.00 21.10 -12.39
N GLU A 679 -6.42 20.50 -13.53
CA GLU A 679 -5.71 20.63 -14.81
C GLU A 679 -6.04 21.97 -15.50
N GLN A 680 -7.34 22.34 -15.55
CA GLN A 680 -7.79 23.53 -16.25
C GLN A 680 -7.64 24.81 -15.44
N LYS A 681 -7.44 24.73 -14.13
CA LYS A 681 -7.41 25.82 -13.15
C LYS A 681 -8.70 26.64 -13.08
N THR A 682 -9.39 26.91 -14.18
CA THR A 682 -10.62 27.71 -14.23
C THR A 682 -11.60 27.12 -15.24
N VAL A 683 -12.84 26.94 -14.80
CA VAL A 683 -13.94 26.45 -15.63
C VAL A 683 -15.17 27.33 -15.41
N LYS A 684 -15.80 27.80 -16.49
CA LYS A 684 -17.03 28.59 -16.45
C LYS A 684 -18.13 27.97 -17.29
N GLY A 685 -19.34 27.96 -16.80
CA GLY A 685 -20.54 27.54 -17.57
C GLY A 685 -21.74 27.23 -16.70
N TRP A 686 -22.67 26.44 -17.26
CA TRP A 686 -23.94 26.08 -16.65
C TRP A 686 -23.96 24.62 -16.26
N TRP A 687 -24.41 24.34 -15.04
CA TRP A 687 -24.62 23.00 -14.52
C TRP A 687 -26.06 22.80 -14.05
N PRO A 688 -26.65 21.61 -14.28
CA PRO A 688 -27.99 21.29 -13.83
C PRO A 688 -28.00 20.90 -12.36
N CYS A 689 -28.91 21.46 -11.57
CA CYS A 689 -29.25 20.96 -10.23
C CYS A 689 -30.51 20.09 -10.34
N PHE A 690 -30.54 19.02 -9.56
CA PHE A 690 -31.68 18.10 -9.55
C PHE A 690 -32.22 17.89 -8.14
N ALA A 691 -33.50 17.55 -8.08
CA ALA A 691 -34.16 17.01 -6.90
C ALA A 691 -34.60 15.58 -7.19
N GLU A 692 -34.76 14.78 -6.17
CA GLU A 692 -35.27 13.42 -6.28
C GLU A 692 -36.73 13.40 -5.87
N GLN A 693 -37.60 13.02 -6.80
CA GLN A 693 -39.03 12.88 -6.57
C GLN A 693 -39.47 11.49 -7.08
N ASP A 694 -40.10 10.71 -6.22
CA ASP A 694 -40.59 9.35 -6.52
C ASP A 694 -39.49 8.43 -7.12
N GLY A 695 -38.24 8.57 -6.62
CA GLY A 695 -37.08 7.80 -7.10
C GLY A 695 -36.57 8.21 -8.49
N LYS A 696 -37.02 9.33 -9.03
CA LYS A 696 -36.57 9.89 -10.31
C LYS A 696 -35.87 11.24 -10.09
N LYS A 697 -34.76 11.45 -10.78
CA LYS A 697 -34.10 12.75 -10.83
C LYS A 697 -34.88 13.70 -11.72
N ILE A 698 -35.33 14.81 -11.17
CA ILE A 698 -35.98 15.88 -11.91
C ILE A 698 -35.10 17.12 -11.93
N LEU A 699 -35.09 17.84 -13.03
CA LEU A 699 -34.35 19.11 -13.14
C LEU A 699 -35.00 20.13 -12.20
N ALA A 700 -34.26 20.56 -11.19
CA ALA A 700 -34.72 21.51 -10.19
C ALA A 700 -34.28 22.95 -10.48
N GLY A 701 -33.32 23.13 -11.35
CA GLY A 701 -32.79 24.42 -11.78
C GLY A 701 -31.41 24.28 -12.41
N LYS A 702 -30.88 25.36 -12.90
CA LYS A 702 -29.58 25.45 -13.53
C LYS A 702 -28.79 26.59 -12.88
N VAL A 703 -27.48 26.38 -12.66
CA VAL A 703 -26.59 27.36 -12.02
C VAL A 703 -25.44 27.71 -12.97
N GLU A 704 -25.24 29.01 -13.22
CA GLU A 704 -24.06 29.52 -13.91
C GLU A 704 -22.98 29.83 -12.89
N MET A 705 -21.85 29.16 -13.02
CA MET A 705 -20.72 29.31 -12.10
C MET A 705 -19.41 29.50 -12.84
N THR A 706 -18.47 30.15 -12.16
CA THR A 706 -17.05 30.06 -12.47
C THR A 706 -16.36 29.41 -11.29
N LEU A 707 -15.71 28.29 -11.53
CA LEU A 707 -14.90 27.55 -10.55
C LEU A 707 -13.43 27.82 -10.87
N GLU A 708 -12.64 28.24 -9.88
CA GLU A 708 -11.22 28.51 -10.00
C GLU A 708 -10.48 27.90 -8.80
N ILE A 709 -9.43 27.11 -9.06
CA ILE A 709 -8.52 26.63 -8.02
C ILE A 709 -7.23 27.47 -8.07
N ILE A 710 -6.80 27.93 -6.91
CA ILE A 710 -5.57 28.68 -6.73
C ILE A 710 -4.78 28.14 -5.55
N SER A 711 -3.45 28.24 -5.63
CA SER A 711 -2.55 27.93 -4.53
C SER A 711 -2.58 29.03 -3.46
N GLU A 712 -1.99 28.77 -2.30
CA GLU A 712 -1.83 29.76 -1.24
C GLU A 712 -1.01 30.98 -1.70
N GLN A 713 0.04 30.75 -2.49
CA GLN A 713 0.83 31.82 -3.08
C GLN A 713 0.03 32.68 -4.07
N GLU A 714 -0.72 32.02 -5.00
CA GLU A 714 -1.58 32.72 -5.96
C GLU A 714 -2.69 33.54 -5.26
N LYS A 715 -3.17 33.09 -4.08
CA LYS A 715 -4.14 33.86 -3.28
C LYS A 715 -3.58 35.17 -2.79
N GLU A 716 -2.30 35.23 -2.39
CA GLU A 716 -1.62 36.47 -1.95
C GLU A 716 -1.41 37.42 -3.12
N GLU A 717 -1.03 36.90 -4.27
CA GLU A 717 -0.81 37.69 -5.50
C GLU A 717 -2.12 38.22 -6.11
N ARG A 718 -3.19 37.44 -5.99
CA ARG A 718 -4.52 37.72 -6.58
C ARG A 718 -5.60 37.70 -5.50
N PRO A 719 -5.63 38.66 -4.58
CA PRO A 719 -6.59 38.67 -3.49
C PRO A 719 -8.04 38.83 -3.99
N ALA A 720 -8.97 38.18 -3.28
CA ALA A 720 -10.39 38.30 -3.56
C ALA A 720 -11.20 38.01 -2.30
N GLY A 721 -12.11 38.88 -1.94
CA GLY A 721 -12.96 38.74 -0.77
C GLY A 721 -14.17 37.81 -0.99
N LEU A 722 -14.86 37.50 0.08
CA LEU A 722 -16.11 36.75 0.08
C LEU A 722 -17.26 37.63 -0.47
N GLY A 723 -18.12 37.04 -1.25
CA GLY A 723 -19.24 37.77 -1.84
C GLY A 723 -18.77 38.87 -2.77
N ARG A 724 -19.13 40.10 -2.44
CA ARG A 724 -18.68 41.32 -3.08
C ARG A 724 -17.85 42.22 -2.15
N ASP A 725 -17.42 41.68 -1.00
CA ASP A 725 -16.61 42.39 -0.02
C ASP A 725 -15.20 42.70 -0.51
N GLU A 726 -14.61 43.76 0.03
CA GLU A 726 -13.21 44.13 -0.30
C GLU A 726 -12.21 43.11 0.25
N PRO A 727 -11.19 42.77 -0.54
CA PRO A 727 -10.87 43.24 -1.90
C PRO A 727 -11.76 42.64 -3.00
N ASN A 728 -12.68 43.42 -3.58
CA ASN A 728 -13.54 42.97 -4.66
C ASN A 728 -12.81 42.99 -6.01
N MET A 729 -11.89 42.03 -6.19
CA MET A 729 -11.01 41.94 -7.36
C MET A 729 -10.94 40.49 -7.83
N ASN A 730 -10.40 40.24 -8.99
CA ASN A 730 -10.06 38.93 -9.56
C ASN A 730 -11.23 37.93 -9.70
N PRO A 731 -12.29 38.23 -10.48
CA PRO A 731 -12.65 39.54 -11.10
C PRO A 731 -13.39 40.45 -10.14
N LYS A 732 -13.52 41.72 -10.47
CA LYS A 732 -14.43 42.65 -9.79
C LYS A 732 -15.87 42.20 -10.05
N LEU A 733 -16.67 42.07 -9.00
CA LEU A 733 -18.07 41.65 -9.08
C LEU A 733 -18.93 42.89 -8.92
N GLU A 734 -19.74 43.18 -9.93
CA GLU A 734 -20.71 44.28 -9.89
C GLU A 734 -21.98 43.83 -9.14
N GLU A 735 -22.72 44.81 -8.60
CA GLU A 735 -24.03 44.49 -8.04
C GLU A 735 -24.95 43.88 -9.11
N PRO A 736 -25.69 42.81 -8.75
CA PRO A 736 -26.54 42.13 -9.70
C PRO A 736 -27.74 43.08 -10.08
N LYS A 737 -28.04 43.07 -11.36
CA LYS A 737 -29.25 43.81 -11.87
C LYS A 737 -30.50 43.04 -11.50
N ARG A 738 -31.08 43.39 -10.36
CA ARG A 738 -32.32 42.82 -9.84
C ARG A 738 -33.46 43.84 -9.91
N PRO A 739 -34.74 43.38 -10.03
CA PRO A 739 -35.86 44.23 -9.72
C PRO A 739 -35.71 44.78 -8.29
N GLU A 740 -36.17 46.02 -8.05
CA GLU A 740 -36.18 46.62 -6.69
C GLU A 740 -37.25 45.91 -5.82
N THR A 741 -37.04 44.63 -5.56
CA THR A 741 -37.89 43.82 -4.66
C THR A 741 -37.10 43.52 -3.43
N SER A 742 -37.53 43.98 -2.27
CA SER A 742 -37.00 43.56 -0.99
C SER A 742 -38.06 42.79 -0.25
N PHE A 743 -37.70 42.04 0.76
CA PHE A 743 -38.66 41.39 1.66
C PHE A 743 -39.72 42.40 2.20
N LEU A 744 -39.33 43.67 2.45
CA LEU A 744 -40.28 44.73 2.88
C LEU A 744 -41.13 45.29 1.72
N TRP A 745 -41.54 44.44 0.76
CA TRP A 745 -42.43 44.83 -0.36
C TRP A 745 -43.74 45.46 0.10
N PHE A 746 -44.20 45.20 1.32
CA PHE A 746 -45.34 45.93 1.92
C PHE A 746 -45.08 47.44 2.02
N SER A 747 -43.82 47.87 2.10
CA SER A 747 -43.47 49.29 2.10
C SER A 747 -43.63 50.00 0.74
N SER A 748 -43.69 49.24 -0.38
CA SER A 748 -43.88 49.83 -1.71
C SER A 748 -44.67 48.89 -2.65
N PRO A 749 -45.93 48.57 -2.32
CA PRO A 749 -46.75 47.63 -3.09
C PRO A 749 -46.96 48.06 -4.53
N TYR A 750 -46.99 49.38 -4.79
CA TYR A 750 -47.12 49.93 -6.13
C TYR A 750 -45.94 49.55 -7.08
N LYS A 751 -44.68 49.60 -6.60
CA LYS A 751 -43.49 49.25 -7.41
C LYS A 751 -43.52 47.79 -7.78
N THR A 752 -43.87 46.93 -6.86
CA THR A 752 -43.96 45.46 -7.04
C THR A 752 -45.09 45.12 -8.03
N MET A 753 -46.25 45.68 -7.86
CA MET A 753 -47.39 45.46 -8.73
C MET A 753 -47.13 45.97 -10.16
N LYS A 754 -46.49 47.14 -10.30
CA LYS A 754 -46.03 47.65 -11.59
C LYS A 754 -45.02 46.72 -12.27
N TYR A 755 -44.08 46.11 -11.55
CA TYR A 755 -43.14 45.17 -12.10
C TYR A 755 -43.80 43.90 -12.62
N ILE A 756 -44.74 43.32 -11.85
CA ILE A 756 -45.47 42.11 -12.20
C ILE A 756 -46.34 42.36 -13.44
N LEU A 757 -47.09 43.44 -13.43
CA LEU A 757 -47.94 43.86 -14.56
C LEU A 757 -47.12 44.09 -15.84
N TRP A 758 -45.98 44.80 -15.74
CA TRP A 758 -45.11 45.02 -16.89
C TRP A 758 -44.51 43.74 -17.46
N ARG A 759 -44.06 42.82 -16.66
CA ARG A 759 -43.42 41.58 -17.13
C ARG A 759 -44.38 40.62 -17.80
N ARG A 760 -45.61 40.45 -17.24
CA ARG A 760 -46.60 39.50 -17.74
C ARG A 760 -47.44 40.08 -18.85
N PHE A 761 -47.85 41.34 -18.72
CA PHE A 761 -48.79 41.96 -19.64
C PHE A 761 -48.15 43.01 -20.54
N LYS A 762 -46.84 43.07 -20.63
CA LYS A 762 -46.08 44.05 -21.44
C LYS A 762 -46.59 44.16 -22.85
N TRP A 763 -46.76 43.07 -23.54
CA TRP A 763 -47.23 43.08 -24.94
C TRP A 763 -48.71 43.45 -25.04
N LEU A 764 -49.54 42.98 -24.10
CA LEU A 764 -50.97 43.40 -24.01
C LEU A 764 -51.05 44.91 -23.77
N ILE A 765 -50.32 45.48 -22.84
CA ILE A 765 -50.27 46.92 -22.55
C ILE A 765 -49.82 47.69 -23.77
N ILE A 766 -48.75 47.24 -24.45
CA ILE A 766 -48.24 47.88 -25.67
C ILE A 766 -49.33 47.83 -26.76
N THR A 767 -49.99 46.67 -26.93
CA THR A 767 -51.08 46.52 -27.91
C THR A 767 -52.23 47.48 -27.60
N ILE A 768 -52.68 47.56 -26.34
CA ILE A 768 -53.73 48.47 -25.92
C ILE A 768 -53.34 49.94 -26.19
N ILE A 769 -52.09 50.35 -25.91
CA ILE A 769 -51.58 51.69 -26.20
C ILE A 769 -51.57 51.94 -27.72
N ILE A 770 -51.11 51.00 -28.52
CA ILE A 770 -51.11 51.12 -29.97
C ILE A 770 -52.58 51.28 -30.51
N VAL A 771 -53.51 50.40 -30.04
CA VAL A 771 -54.90 50.45 -30.42
C VAL A 771 -55.51 51.79 -29.99
N PHE A 772 -55.23 52.23 -28.79
CA PHE A 772 -55.67 53.52 -28.29
C PHE A 772 -55.17 54.69 -29.15
N ILE A 773 -53.89 54.69 -29.53
CA ILE A 773 -53.28 55.69 -30.39
C ILE A 773 -53.97 55.63 -31.80
N LEU A 774 -54.17 54.47 -32.33
CA LEU A 774 -54.87 54.29 -33.63
C LEU A 774 -56.29 54.78 -33.59
N LEU A 775 -57.05 54.51 -32.49
CA LEU A 775 -58.35 54.99 -32.28
C LEU A 775 -58.43 56.56 -32.15
N LEU A 776 -57.40 57.10 -31.47
CA LEU A 776 -57.24 58.53 -31.32
C LEU A 776 -56.95 59.19 -32.67
N PHE A 777 -56.05 58.62 -33.48
CA PHE A 777 -55.77 59.06 -34.85
C PHE A 777 -57.07 58.93 -35.74
N LEU A 778 -57.77 57.80 -35.60
CA LEU A 778 -59.01 57.63 -36.30
C LEU A 778 -60.12 58.67 -35.88
N GLY A 779 -60.22 58.96 -34.59
CA GLY A 779 -61.04 59.98 -34.06
C GLY A 779 -60.69 61.37 -34.61
N ILE A 780 -59.44 61.75 -34.62
CA ILE A 780 -58.95 63.03 -35.19
C ILE A 780 -59.22 63.00 -36.71
N PHE A 781 -59.02 61.92 -37.39
CA PHE A 781 -59.32 61.80 -38.82
C PHE A 781 -60.80 61.99 -39.09
N LEU A 782 -61.67 61.27 -38.39
CA LEU A 782 -63.09 61.39 -38.51
C LEU A 782 -63.66 62.81 -38.16
N TYR A 783 -62.98 63.48 -37.24
CA TYR A 783 -63.31 64.85 -36.85
C TYR A 783 -62.81 65.83 -37.93
N SER A 784 -61.64 65.72 -38.44
CA SER A 784 -61.11 66.70 -39.43
C SER A 784 -61.48 66.40 -40.89
N PHE A 785 -61.83 65.18 -41.20
CA PHE A 785 -62.20 64.72 -42.55
C PHE A 785 -63.39 65.41 -43.14
N PRO A 786 -64.51 65.64 -42.36
CA PRO A 786 -65.63 66.39 -42.90
C PRO A 786 -65.28 67.84 -43.25
N GLU A 787 -64.44 68.49 -42.43
CA GLU A 787 -63.99 69.90 -42.70
C GLU A 787 -63.07 69.95 -43.92
N TYR A 788 -62.19 69.02 -44.05
CA TYR A 788 -61.27 68.93 -45.17
C TYR A 788 -62.05 68.56 -46.47
N ALA A 789 -63.03 67.68 -46.40
CA ALA A 789 -63.87 67.32 -47.51
C ALA A 789 -64.80 68.53 -47.93
N ALA A 790 -65.34 69.21 -46.95
CA ALA A 790 -66.05 70.39 -47.19
C ALA A 790 -65.23 71.52 -47.82
N MET A 791 -63.97 71.76 -47.37
CA MET A 791 -63.11 72.69 -48.00
C MET A 791 -62.71 72.37 -49.42
N LYS A 792 -62.52 71.10 -49.75
CA LYS A 792 -62.22 70.63 -51.08
C LYS A 792 -63.42 70.68 -52.01
N LEU A 793 -64.69 70.54 -51.49
CA LEU A 793 -65.94 70.65 -52.26
C LEU A 793 -66.22 72.10 -52.53
N VAL A 794 -65.95 73.06 -51.67
CA VAL A 794 -66.23 74.47 -51.80
C VAL A 794 -65.17 75.27 -52.61
N LYS A 795 -63.93 74.76 -52.71
CA LYS A 795 -62.89 75.24 -53.60
C LYS A 795 -62.34 74.14 -54.53
N PRO A 796 -63.03 73.87 -55.65
CA PRO A 796 -62.51 73.02 -56.62
C PRO A 796 -61.60 73.96 -57.56
N TYR A 797 -60.33 73.76 -57.43
CA TYR A 797 -59.28 74.30 -58.34
C TYR A 797 -59.05 75.85 -58.31
N SER A 798 -57.92 76.16 -57.64
CA SER A 798 -57.02 77.15 -58.20
C SER A 798 -55.61 76.50 -58.22
#